data_24853f760761d9bfc672b07633785029
#
_entry.id   24853f760761d9bfc672b07633785029
#
_cell.length_a   1.000
_cell.length_b   1.000
_cell.length_c   1.000
_cell.angle_alpha   90.00
_cell.angle_beta   90.00
_cell.angle_gamma   90.00
#
_symmetry.space_group_name_H-M   'P 1'
#
loop_
_entity.id
_entity.type
_entity.pdbx_description
1 polymer ?
#
loop_
_entity_poly.entity_id
_entity_poly.type
_entity_poly.pdbx_seq_one_letter_code
_entity_poly.pdbx_strand_id
1 'polypeptide(L)'
;MIAEIDKWIYSLEYKSDTISDKDLHSVIDNASKALESNDKLEDVEIMKLYYLLGIGLFRINQYDKSIEHLNITIQYGKKLFDEYYLAKAYGWNSINYLNTFSIKEYEECFNIAENKLRYLRQYDDLAVLCTRVSCNLYRGQRFKDEIQAVLNKTEGYLKKFESSLSAQCYLGIGQIYSLVLNNFDAAVDHYYRALELARKYDVPRIECTVLYQIGAGYCQLNLKNECIGIFRQMLVDRRFEEFYVIQSASAIELIRVLIEKEMHLDKIETYIKKCEKAIDKIGLIKGQQFKLVFDITIINYNIRIKKHDVKQYLSKMKEIEEKYYSYGNTFLFTNFDYDIQEVYGEIYYKLKEYDKALKHHKLLLNLANKYEVTFLIKAYNYLARDYEAVGDYKEAYFYIEKANKAIVEIEHRELVRKYVRVYKNYERLRGQEKEKHDFFATLSHELKTPINVIYSTIQLLNLFKDRDEQEFKNIYLKYEKSLKQNCLRMNRLVNNIIDLTKLDSGALNPNFVNYDIVKLTKDIAESVLSYVEINNVNLTFSSSIEEFIIICDPTFIERIVLNLLSNAIKFSKEKGNIDVNVYLKDKYVVLEVKDNGIGIPITMQQKIFERFVQLDKSLSRKKEGSGIGLSLVKMLVEIHNGYIELESKEGNGSIFRVYLPNENDNSMIKVKSCNEYNVNIERVYAELSDIYELI
;
A
#
# COMPACT_ATOMS: atom_id res chain seq x y z
N MET A 1 41.87 6.84 21.68
CA MET A 1 40.82 7.80 22.09
C MET A 1 40.06 8.35 20.88
N ILE A 2 40.68 9.00 19.89
CA ILE A 2 40.00 9.58 18.70
C ILE A 2 39.08 8.56 18.00
N ALA A 3 39.56 7.35 17.67
CA ALA A 3 38.75 6.34 16.99
C ALA A 3 37.51 5.89 17.79
N GLU A 4 37.56 5.95 19.11
CA GLU A 4 36.44 5.63 19.98
C GLU A 4 35.46 6.78 20.04
N ILE A 5 35.91 8.02 20.08
CA ILE A 5 35.09 9.22 19.98
C ILE A 5 34.34 9.24 18.64
N ASP A 6 35.04 9.00 17.53
CA ASP A 6 34.44 8.96 16.20
C ASP A 6 33.38 7.85 16.06
N LYS A 7 33.61 6.69 16.68
CA LYS A 7 32.62 5.61 16.75
C LYS A 7 31.36 6.03 17.50
N TRP A 8 31.49 6.74 18.63
CA TRP A 8 30.35 7.24 19.39
C TRP A 8 29.64 8.38 18.68
N ILE A 9 30.37 9.31 18.05
CA ILE A 9 29.79 10.36 17.21
C ILE A 9 28.93 9.71 16.10
N TYR A 10 29.48 8.75 15.36
CA TYR A 10 28.75 8.05 14.32
C TYR A 10 27.52 7.34 14.86
N SER A 11 27.62 6.69 16.01
CA SER A 11 26.50 6.00 16.64
C SER A 11 25.39 6.98 17.06
N LEU A 12 25.74 8.12 17.65
CA LEU A 12 24.78 9.14 18.04
C LEU A 12 24.14 9.84 16.84
N GLU A 13 24.86 10.04 15.75
CA GLU A 13 24.32 10.69 14.57
C GLU A 13 23.45 9.77 13.74
N TYR A 14 23.87 8.55 13.49
CA TYR A 14 23.27 7.70 12.47
C TYR A 14 22.63 6.42 13.00
N LYS A 15 22.89 6.05 14.28
CA LYS A 15 22.34 4.83 14.91
C LYS A 15 21.58 5.13 16.20
N SER A 16 21.00 6.30 16.31
CA SER A 16 20.46 6.86 17.55
C SER A 16 19.48 6.00 18.34
N ASP A 17 18.68 5.17 17.68
CA ASP A 17 17.64 4.42 18.37
C ASP A 17 18.16 3.03 18.88
N THR A 18 19.40 2.68 18.61
CA THR A 18 20.04 1.46 19.12
C THR A 18 20.79 1.69 20.42
N ILE A 19 21.00 2.94 20.80
CA ILE A 19 21.71 3.29 22.04
C ILE A 19 20.69 3.29 23.17
N SER A 20 20.93 2.49 24.22
CA SER A 20 20.08 2.51 25.40
C SER A 20 20.24 3.83 26.18
N ASP A 21 19.24 4.25 26.92
CA ASP A 21 19.32 5.46 27.75
C ASP A 21 20.50 5.37 28.73
N LYS A 22 20.82 4.17 29.24
CA LYS A 22 21.96 3.91 30.12
C LYS A 22 23.28 4.12 29.41
N ASP A 23 23.42 3.61 28.19
CA ASP A 23 24.66 3.76 27.39
C ASP A 23 24.83 5.23 26.97
N LEU A 24 23.74 5.93 26.63
CA LEU A 24 23.75 7.34 26.28
C LEU A 24 24.27 8.20 27.45
N HIS A 25 23.77 7.97 28.66
CA HIS A 25 24.25 8.68 29.88
C HIS A 25 25.72 8.33 30.16
N SER A 26 26.10 7.06 30.00
CA SER A 26 27.51 6.63 30.15
C SER A 26 28.43 7.33 29.15
N VAL A 27 28.01 7.51 27.89
CA VAL A 27 28.79 8.24 26.87
C VAL A 27 28.94 9.72 27.26
N ILE A 28 27.88 10.36 27.68
CA ILE A 28 27.90 11.76 28.13
C ILE A 28 28.83 11.92 29.36
N ASP A 29 28.69 11.07 30.37
CA ASP A 29 29.53 11.10 31.58
C ASP A 29 31.02 10.86 31.27
N ASN A 30 31.32 9.89 30.40
CA ASN A 30 32.69 9.60 30.02
C ASN A 30 33.33 10.74 29.19
N ALA A 31 32.57 11.36 28.30
CA ALA A 31 33.03 12.53 27.54
C ALA A 31 33.27 13.74 28.46
N SER A 32 32.39 13.97 29.45
CA SER A 32 32.58 15.03 30.44
C SER A 32 33.81 14.81 31.33
N LYS A 33 34.01 13.56 31.83
CA LYS A 33 35.19 13.20 32.62
C LYS A 33 36.49 13.32 31.82
N ALA A 34 36.48 12.98 30.52
CA ALA A 34 37.62 13.16 29.68
C ALA A 34 38.05 14.62 29.52
N LEU A 35 37.09 15.55 29.46
CA LEU A 35 37.38 16.99 29.41
C LEU A 35 37.82 17.54 30.78
N GLU A 36 37.39 16.96 31.89
CA GLU A 36 37.80 17.36 33.26
C GLU A 36 39.13 16.79 33.65
N SER A 37 39.57 15.63 33.06
CA SER A 37 40.85 15.07 33.31
C SER A 37 41.93 15.98 32.70
N ASN A 38 42.93 16.36 33.47
CA ASN A 38 44.02 17.25 33.07
C ASN A 38 45.01 16.54 32.07
N ASP A 39 44.58 15.52 31.36
CA ASP A 39 45.38 14.87 30.31
C ASP A 39 45.55 15.85 29.15
N LYS A 40 46.75 15.82 28.53
CA LYS A 40 47.08 16.67 27.37
C LYS A 40 46.25 16.29 26.17
N LEU A 41 44.98 16.73 26.14
CA LEU A 41 44.14 16.57 24.97
C LEU A 41 44.56 17.57 23.88
N GLU A 42 44.55 17.12 22.65
CA GLU A 42 44.76 17.99 21.49
C GLU A 42 43.45 18.79 21.21
N ASP A 43 43.59 19.98 20.65
CA ASP A 43 42.44 20.83 20.30
C ASP A 43 41.40 20.11 19.45
N VAL A 44 41.80 19.18 18.58
CA VAL A 44 40.92 18.35 17.76
C VAL A 44 40.12 17.37 18.63
N GLU A 45 40.73 16.77 19.63
CA GLU A 45 40.03 15.86 20.57
C GLU A 45 39.03 16.62 21.40
N ILE A 46 39.41 17.81 21.89
CA ILE A 46 38.54 18.71 22.66
C ILE A 46 37.32 19.08 21.80
N MET A 47 37.53 19.47 20.55
CA MET A 47 36.46 19.82 19.62
C MET A 47 35.47 18.66 19.44
N LYS A 48 35.98 17.47 19.20
CA LYS A 48 35.16 16.26 19.00
C LYS A 48 34.40 15.85 20.26
N LEU A 49 34.99 16.00 21.44
CA LEU A 49 34.33 15.72 22.72
C LEU A 49 33.17 16.70 22.98
N TYR A 50 33.38 18.01 22.75
CA TYR A 50 32.31 18.98 22.87
C TYR A 50 31.20 18.74 21.84
N TYR A 51 31.54 18.33 20.63
CA TYR A 51 30.58 17.93 19.61
C TYR A 51 29.76 16.71 20.05
N LEU A 52 30.42 15.68 20.60
CA LEU A 52 29.79 14.48 21.14
C LEU A 52 28.82 14.82 22.29
N LEU A 53 29.26 15.66 23.23
CA LEU A 53 28.42 16.16 24.32
C LEU A 53 27.21 16.93 23.80
N GLY A 54 27.40 17.82 22.83
CA GLY A 54 26.30 18.56 22.23
C GLY A 54 25.23 17.65 21.65
N ILE A 55 25.61 16.63 20.87
CA ILE A 55 24.66 15.65 20.32
C ILE A 55 24.03 14.80 21.42
N GLY A 56 24.82 14.35 22.40
CA GLY A 56 24.33 13.54 23.53
C GLY A 56 23.27 14.30 24.36
N LEU A 57 23.54 15.54 24.67
CA LEU A 57 22.62 16.41 25.42
C LEU A 57 21.34 16.72 24.65
N PHE A 58 21.42 16.91 23.33
CA PHE A 58 20.25 17.00 22.47
C PHE A 58 19.34 15.78 22.62
N ARG A 59 19.92 14.58 22.68
CA ARG A 59 19.20 13.30 22.78
C ARG A 59 18.42 13.13 24.08
N ILE A 60 18.89 13.75 25.16
CA ILE A 60 18.20 13.77 26.47
C ILE A 60 17.37 15.06 26.67
N ASN A 61 17.08 15.78 25.57
CA ASN A 61 16.26 17.01 25.52
C ASN A 61 16.81 18.20 26.35
N GLN A 62 18.13 18.22 26.65
CA GLN A 62 18.80 19.34 27.27
C GLN A 62 19.33 20.33 26.22
N TYR A 63 18.40 21.00 25.51
CA TYR A 63 18.70 21.80 24.31
C TYR A 63 19.64 22.97 24.61
N ASP A 64 19.45 23.69 25.71
CA ASP A 64 20.27 24.86 26.07
C ASP A 64 21.74 24.46 26.29
N LYS A 65 21.97 23.39 27.05
CA LYS A 65 23.34 22.87 27.29
C LYS A 65 23.93 22.30 25.98
N SER A 66 23.10 21.68 25.16
CA SER A 66 23.54 21.23 23.85
C SER A 66 24.05 22.39 22.99
N ILE A 67 23.35 23.51 22.96
CA ILE A 67 23.76 24.76 22.28
C ILE A 67 25.10 25.29 22.83
N GLU A 68 25.25 25.31 24.15
CA GLU A 68 26.51 25.75 24.78
C GLU A 68 27.71 24.92 24.30
N HIS A 69 27.61 23.61 24.33
CA HIS A 69 28.70 22.72 23.93
C HIS A 69 28.97 22.76 22.41
N LEU A 70 27.93 22.87 21.59
CA LEU A 70 28.09 23.03 20.13
C LEU A 70 28.69 24.40 19.78
N ASN A 71 28.43 25.46 20.55
CA ASN A 71 29.07 26.74 20.37
C ASN A 71 30.57 26.69 20.70
N ILE A 72 30.99 25.90 21.69
CA ILE A 72 32.43 25.63 21.91
C ILE A 72 33.01 24.85 20.74
N THR A 73 32.30 23.84 20.21
CA THR A 73 32.72 23.14 18.98
C THR A 73 32.92 24.12 17.81
N ILE A 74 32.01 25.10 17.64
CA ILE A 74 32.13 26.14 16.60
C ILE A 74 33.38 27.01 16.81
N GLN A 75 33.71 27.36 18.07
CA GLN A 75 34.93 28.12 18.37
C GLN A 75 36.19 27.35 18.00
N TYR A 76 36.29 26.06 18.40
CA TYR A 76 37.40 25.21 18.02
C TYR A 76 37.45 24.93 16.51
N GLY A 77 36.33 24.71 15.86
CA GLY A 77 36.27 24.53 14.40
C GLY A 77 36.81 25.74 13.63
N LYS A 78 36.50 26.98 14.10
CA LYS A 78 37.09 28.20 13.56
C LYS A 78 38.60 28.31 13.82
N LYS A 79 39.05 27.95 15.04
CA LYS A 79 40.46 27.96 15.42
C LYS A 79 41.28 26.96 14.61
N LEU A 80 40.74 25.78 14.34
CA LEU A 80 41.37 24.68 13.63
C LEU A 80 41.19 24.72 12.10
N PHE A 81 40.38 25.66 11.60
CA PHE A 81 39.94 25.72 10.20
C PHE A 81 39.25 24.43 9.73
N ASP A 82 38.56 23.72 10.65
CA ASP A 82 37.79 22.54 10.35
C ASP A 82 36.37 22.91 9.90
N GLU A 83 36.22 23.14 8.62
CA GLU A 83 34.96 23.54 7.99
C GLU A 83 33.88 22.47 8.12
N TYR A 84 34.25 21.19 8.24
CA TYR A 84 33.31 20.08 8.34
C TYR A 84 32.61 20.02 9.70
N TYR A 85 33.39 19.96 10.79
CA TYR A 85 32.81 19.98 12.14
C TYR A 85 32.12 21.33 12.45
N LEU A 86 32.62 22.43 11.89
CA LEU A 86 31.98 23.73 11.97
C LEU A 86 30.57 23.68 11.34
N ALA A 87 30.44 23.11 10.15
CA ALA A 87 29.14 22.97 9.47
C ALA A 87 28.18 22.07 10.23
N LYS A 88 28.66 20.94 10.73
CA LYS A 88 27.84 19.99 11.51
C LYS A 88 27.35 20.59 12.83
N ALA A 89 28.19 21.33 13.53
CA ALA A 89 27.80 22.01 14.77
C ALA A 89 26.72 23.08 14.53
N TYR A 90 26.83 23.88 13.47
CA TYR A 90 25.74 24.79 13.06
C TYR A 90 24.47 24.03 12.69
N GLY A 91 24.60 22.89 12.00
CA GLY A 91 23.46 22.04 11.64
C GLY A 91 22.69 21.54 12.87
N TRP A 92 23.38 21.04 13.89
CA TRP A 92 22.76 20.63 15.15
C TRP A 92 22.20 21.81 15.95
N ASN A 93 22.88 22.95 15.98
CA ASN A 93 22.34 24.17 16.60
C ASN A 93 21.05 24.62 15.92
N SER A 94 20.94 24.51 14.59
CA SER A 94 19.69 24.85 13.91
C SER A 94 18.52 23.98 14.40
N ILE A 95 18.75 22.68 14.67
CA ILE A 95 17.73 21.78 15.21
C ILE A 95 17.41 22.12 16.67
N ASN A 96 18.42 22.45 17.49
CA ASN A 96 18.23 22.91 18.86
C ASN A 96 17.34 24.16 18.91
N TYR A 97 17.63 25.17 18.08
CA TYR A 97 16.86 26.41 18.02
C TYR A 97 15.42 26.21 17.55
N LEU A 98 15.14 25.22 16.67
CA LEU A 98 13.77 24.82 16.37
C LEU A 98 13.04 24.27 17.61
N ASN A 99 13.71 23.48 18.44
CA ASN A 99 13.11 22.92 19.65
C ASN A 99 12.96 23.94 20.80
N THR A 100 13.73 25.03 20.79
CA THR A 100 13.59 26.17 21.72
C THR A 100 12.76 27.33 21.15
N PHE A 101 12.15 27.15 19.97
CA PHE A 101 11.32 28.14 19.28
C PHE A 101 12.03 29.44 18.88
N SER A 102 13.36 29.40 18.74
CA SER A 102 14.20 30.53 18.31
C SER A 102 14.38 30.52 16.79
N ILE A 103 13.37 31.01 16.08
CA ILE A 103 13.28 30.84 14.60
C ILE A 103 14.39 31.57 13.85
N LYS A 104 14.75 32.80 14.29
CA LYS A 104 15.80 33.60 13.64
C LYS A 104 17.15 32.90 13.70
N GLU A 105 17.52 32.42 14.88
CA GLU A 105 18.76 31.69 15.14
C GLU A 105 18.79 30.36 14.39
N TYR A 106 17.63 29.69 14.26
CA TYR A 106 17.48 28.50 13.42
C TYR A 106 17.84 28.78 11.97
N GLU A 107 17.21 29.80 11.35
CA GLU A 107 17.45 30.14 9.94
C GLU A 107 18.90 30.50 9.66
N GLU A 108 19.51 31.30 10.53
CA GLU A 108 20.92 31.68 10.42
C GLU A 108 21.84 30.47 10.48
N CYS A 109 21.67 29.59 11.47
CA CYS A 109 22.47 28.39 11.65
C CYS A 109 22.27 27.40 10.52
N PHE A 110 21.02 27.17 10.09
CA PHE A 110 20.71 26.27 8.99
C PHE A 110 21.35 26.71 7.67
N ASN A 111 21.24 28.00 7.33
CA ASN A 111 21.83 28.56 6.12
C ASN A 111 23.36 28.45 6.11
N ILE A 112 24.01 28.68 7.24
CA ILE A 112 25.46 28.51 7.36
C ILE A 112 25.86 27.03 7.16
N ALA A 113 25.17 26.12 7.82
CA ALA A 113 25.43 24.69 7.70
C ALA A 113 25.20 24.18 6.27
N GLU A 114 24.07 24.55 5.65
CA GLU A 114 23.72 24.17 4.28
C GLU A 114 24.79 24.65 3.28
N ASN A 115 25.19 25.91 3.37
CA ASN A 115 26.18 26.47 2.44
C ASN A 115 27.56 25.82 2.60
N LYS A 116 28.00 25.58 3.83
CA LYS A 116 29.30 24.93 4.10
C LYS A 116 29.33 23.47 3.64
N LEU A 117 28.30 22.67 4.00
CA LEU A 117 28.22 21.28 3.58
C LEU A 117 28.09 21.15 2.05
N ARG A 118 27.39 22.10 1.39
CA ARG A 118 27.30 22.17 -0.06
C ARG A 118 28.66 22.48 -0.69
N TYR A 119 29.42 23.40 -0.14
CA TYR A 119 30.76 23.74 -0.57
C TYR A 119 31.71 22.53 -0.44
N LEU A 120 31.61 21.80 0.67
CA LEU A 120 32.37 20.59 0.94
C LEU A 120 31.86 19.36 0.14
N ARG A 121 30.78 19.47 -0.61
CA ARG A 121 30.10 18.38 -1.34
C ARG A 121 29.64 17.22 -0.46
N GLN A 122 29.37 17.47 0.82
CA GLN A 122 28.85 16.48 1.78
C GLN A 122 27.33 16.38 1.64
N TYR A 123 26.85 15.75 0.54
CA TYR A 123 25.43 15.71 0.18
C TYR A 123 24.64 14.74 1.07
N ASP A 124 25.28 13.72 1.63
CA ASP A 124 24.73 12.80 2.60
C ASP A 124 24.38 13.49 3.92
N ASP A 125 25.33 14.22 4.50
CA ASP A 125 25.09 15.04 5.69
C ASP A 125 24.02 16.12 5.46
N LEU A 126 24.00 16.71 4.28
CA LEU A 126 22.96 17.67 3.88
C LEU A 126 21.57 17.04 3.87
N ALA A 127 21.44 15.87 3.25
CA ALA A 127 20.16 15.17 3.19
C ALA A 127 19.69 14.76 4.61
N VAL A 128 20.61 14.27 5.45
CA VAL A 128 20.32 13.92 6.85
C VAL A 128 19.91 15.15 7.65
N LEU A 129 20.62 16.28 7.51
CA LEU A 129 20.28 17.53 8.18
C LEU A 129 18.89 18.01 7.77
N CYS A 130 18.62 18.11 6.48
CA CYS A 130 17.32 18.54 5.96
C CYS A 130 16.18 17.63 6.42
N THR A 131 16.39 16.32 6.43
CA THR A 131 15.39 15.36 6.95
C THR A 131 15.09 15.62 8.42
N ARG A 132 16.12 15.81 9.24
CA ARG A 132 15.97 16.12 10.68
C ARG A 132 15.27 17.45 10.92
N VAL A 133 15.65 18.49 10.18
CA VAL A 133 15.00 19.80 10.23
C VAL A 133 13.51 19.66 9.90
N SER A 134 13.16 18.96 8.84
CA SER A 134 11.76 18.73 8.45
C SER A 134 10.96 18.00 9.55
N CYS A 135 11.56 17.00 10.21
CA CYS A 135 10.93 16.31 11.35
C CYS A 135 10.70 17.22 12.55
N ASN A 136 11.59 18.19 12.81
CA ASN A 136 11.47 19.10 13.95
C ASN A 136 10.57 20.32 13.66
N LEU A 137 10.51 20.81 12.42
CA LEU A 137 9.54 21.83 11.98
C LEU A 137 8.10 21.37 12.24
N TYR A 138 7.81 20.10 12.08
CA TYR A 138 6.49 19.53 12.37
C TYR A 138 6.04 19.71 13.83
N ARG A 139 6.93 19.53 14.78
CA ARG A 139 6.60 19.67 16.20
C ARG A 139 6.09 21.08 16.56
N GLY A 140 6.42 22.08 15.76
CA GLY A 140 6.01 23.48 15.91
C GLY A 140 4.64 23.85 15.33
N GLN A 141 3.89 22.96 14.67
CA GLN A 141 2.54 23.12 14.09
C GLN A 141 2.33 24.25 13.05
N ARG A 142 3.37 24.94 12.55
CA ARG A 142 3.18 26.20 11.79
C ARG A 142 3.59 26.21 10.32
N PHE A 143 4.26 25.17 9.79
CA PHE A 143 5.08 25.39 8.57
C PHE A 143 4.95 24.29 7.50
N LYS A 144 3.73 23.98 7.03
CA LYS A 144 3.58 22.96 5.96
C LYS A 144 4.35 23.33 4.68
N ASP A 145 4.33 24.60 4.29
CA ASP A 145 5.01 25.07 3.09
C ASP A 145 6.53 25.04 3.24
N GLU A 146 7.05 25.39 4.42
CA GLU A 146 8.48 25.30 4.74
C GLU A 146 8.96 23.85 4.78
N ILE A 147 8.18 22.95 5.38
CA ILE A 147 8.47 21.52 5.37
C ILE A 147 8.58 21.02 3.93
N GLN A 148 7.63 21.37 3.06
CA GLN A 148 7.66 20.97 1.67
C GLN A 148 8.88 21.53 0.93
N ALA A 149 9.26 22.78 1.20
CA ALA A 149 10.46 23.38 0.62
C ALA A 149 11.75 22.64 1.04
N VAL A 150 11.87 22.27 2.33
CA VAL A 150 13.03 21.52 2.83
C VAL A 150 13.02 20.08 2.28
N LEU A 151 11.86 19.44 2.15
CA LEU A 151 11.74 18.11 1.54
C LEU A 151 12.20 18.11 0.08
N ASN A 152 11.80 19.11 -0.70
CA ASN A 152 12.23 19.25 -2.10
C ASN A 152 13.76 19.41 -2.20
N LYS A 153 14.39 20.14 -1.28
CA LYS A 153 15.86 20.24 -1.19
C LYS A 153 16.48 18.88 -0.86
N THR A 154 15.90 18.15 0.10
CA THR A 154 16.38 16.82 0.51
C THR A 154 16.38 15.85 -0.66
N GLU A 155 15.29 15.79 -1.41
CA GLU A 155 15.20 14.96 -2.63
C GLU A 155 16.22 15.36 -3.69
N GLY A 156 16.48 16.66 -3.82
CA GLY A 156 17.52 17.19 -4.72
C GLY A 156 18.93 16.73 -4.33
N TYR A 157 19.21 16.63 -3.04
CA TYR A 157 20.50 16.10 -2.54
C TYR A 157 20.58 14.58 -2.70
N LEU A 158 19.50 13.83 -2.40
CA LEU A 158 19.45 12.37 -2.54
C LEU A 158 19.69 11.87 -3.97
N LYS A 159 19.45 12.71 -4.99
CA LYS A 159 19.79 12.40 -6.39
C LYS A 159 21.28 12.41 -6.67
N LYS A 160 22.11 12.94 -5.78
CA LYS A 160 23.56 13.15 -5.99
C LYS A 160 24.43 12.05 -5.34
N PHE A 161 23.85 11.22 -4.48
CA PHE A 161 24.55 10.13 -3.85
C PHE A 161 23.59 8.97 -3.56
N GLU A 162 24.14 7.77 -3.34
CA GLU A 162 23.37 6.61 -2.93
C GLU A 162 24.19 5.82 -1.89
N SER A 163 23.63 5.66 -0.69
CA SER A 163 24.28 4.97 0.43
C SER A 163 23.23 4.41 1.40
N SER A 164 23.68 3.75 2.47
CA SER A 164 22.81 3.34 3.57
C SER A 164 22.10 4.51 4.25
N LEU A 165 22.70 5.72 4.25
CA LEU A 165 22.09 6.93 4.78
C LEU A 165 20.93 7.42 3.92
N SER A 166 20.99 7.18 2.60
CA SER A 166 19.86 7.48 1.71
C SER A 166 18.60 6.70 2.13
N ALA A 167 18.74 5.44 2.55
CA ALA A 167 17.62 4.65 3.06
C ALA A 167 16.96 5.30 4.29
N GLN A 168 17.77 5.81 5.20
CA GLN A 168 17.28 6.52 6.40
C GLN A 168 16.58 7.83 6.04
N CYS A 169 17.11 8.60 5.09
CA CYS A 169 16.48 9.82 4.63
C CYS A 169 15.14 9.55 3.97
N TYR A 170 15.05 8.56 3.06
CA TYR A 170 13.78 8.18 2.43
C TYR A 170 12.75 7.68 3.44
N LEU A 171 13.15 6.93 4.46
CA LEU A 171 12.26 6.57 5.58
C LEU A 171 11.72 7.82 6.29
N GLY A 172 12.59 8.76 6.65
CA GLY A 172 12.20 10.01 7.30
C GLY A 172 11.26 10.86 6.45
N ILE A 173 11.54 11.01 5.15
CA ILE A 173 10.67 11.71 4.20
C ILE A 173 9.29 11.03 4.14
N GLY A 174 9.25 9.70 4.01
CA GLY A 174 8.01 8.94 4.02
C GLY A 174 7.18 9.16 5.29
N GLN A 175 7.83 9.19 6.46
CA GLN A 175 7.16 9.49 7.73
C GLN A 175 6.57 10.91 7.75
N ILE A 176 7.28 11.90 7.22
CA ILE A 176 6.79 13.28 7.13
C ILE A 176 5.57 13.36 6.20
N TYR A 177 5.63 12.75 5.02
CA TYR A 177 4.48 12.69 4.11
C TYR A 177 3.28 12.00 4.75
N SER A 178 3.47 10.90 5.45
CA SER A 178 2.39 10.16 6.12
C SER A 178 1.80 10.93 7.30
N LEU A 179 2.64 11.35 8.25
CA LEU A 179 2.19 11.86 9.56
C LEU A 179 1.86 13.36 9.53
N VAL A 180 2.53 14.14 8.68
CA VAL A 180 2.46 15.60 8.68
C VAL A 180 1.60 16.13 7.55
N LEU A 181 1.89 15.66 6.33
CA LEU A 181 1.23 16.14 5.13
C LEU A 181 -0.03 15.34 4.83
N ASN A 182 -0.28 14.29 5.61
CA ASN A 182 -1.41 13.36 5.42
C ASN A 182 -1.52 12.86 3.98
N ASN A 183 -0.35 12.65 3.33
CA ASN A 183 -0.22 12.19 1.96
C ASN A 183 0.44 10.81 1.93
N PHE A 184 -0.36 9.79 2.19
CA PHE A 184 0.12 8.42 2.27
C PHE A 184 0.67 7.90 0.92
N ASP A 185 0.16 8.39 -0.21
CA ASP A 185 0.62 7.96 -1.53
C ASP A 185 2.08 8.36 -1.78
N ALA A 186 2.42 9.61 -1.46
CA ALA A 186 3.81 10.07 -1.51
C ALA A 186 4.68 9.33 -0.47
N ALA A 187 4.15 9.07 0.73
CA ALA A 187 4.85 8.33 1.77
C ALA A 187 5.26 6.92 1.31
N VAL A 188 4.34 6.21 0.66
CA VAL A 188 4.57 4.83 0.18
C VAL A 188 5.72 4.76 -0.82
N ASP A 189 5.84 5.72 -1.74
CA ASP A 189 6.95 5.75 -2.69
C ASP A 189 8.30 5.85 -1.99
N HIS A 190 8.39 6.75 -1.03
CA HIS A 190 9.60 6.93 -0.25
C HIS A 190 9.91 5.69 0.63
N TYR A 191 8.88 5.04 1.20
CA TYR A 191 9.06 3.79 1.93
C TYR A 191 9.58 2.67 1.05
N TYR A 192 9.07 2.50 -0.17
CA TYR A 192 9.60 1.48 -1.08
C TYR A 192 11.03 1.77 -1.50
N ARG A 193 11.38 3.02 -1.74
CA ARG A 193 12.76 3.39 -2.04
C ARG A 193 13.68 3.15 -0.84
N ALA A 194 13.23 3.48 0.36
CA ALA A 194 13.96 3.18 1.60
C ALA A 194 14.15 1.67 1.78
N LEU A 195 13.12 0.84 1.50
CA LEU A 195 13.17 -0.61 1.60
C LEU A 195 14.19 -1.23 0.64
N GLU A 196 14.19 -0.75 -0.61
CA GLU A 196 15.15 -1.19 -1.63
C GLU A 196 16.59 -0.91 -1.21
N LEU A 197 16.85 0.31 -0.76
CA LEU A 197 18.18 0.71 -0.31
C LEU A 197 18.60 0.01 0.97
N ALA A 198 17.67 -0.19 1.91
CA ALA A 198 17.95 -0.94 3.15
C ALA A 198 18.35 -2.38 2.87
N ARG A 199 17.71 -3.03 1.89
CA ARG A 199 18.10 -4.39 1.44
C ARG A 199 19.42 -4.39 0.68
N LYS A 200 19.63 -3.41 -0.22
CA LYS A 200 20.86 -3.28 -1.00
C LYS A 200 22.09 -3.09 -0.12
N TYR A 201 21.98 -2.31 0.94
CA TYR A 201 23.09 -1.99 1.86
C TYR A 201 23.07 -2.80 3.16
N ASP A 202 22.23 -3.84 3.24
CA ASP A 202 22.06 -4.73 4.41
C ASP A 202 21.90 -3.96 5.73
N VAL A 203 20.83 -3.15 5.81
CA VAL A 203 20.46 -2.38 7.01
C VAL A 203 19.15 -2.92 7.59
N PRO A 204 19.15 -4.06 8.31
CA PRO A 204 17.95 -4.76 8.76
C PRO A 204 17.02 -3.89 9.60
N ARG A 205 17.58 -2.95 10.35
CA ARG A 205 16.81 -2.03 11.19
C ARG A 205 15.92 -1.10 10.36
N ILE A 206 16.48 -0.48 9.30
CA ILE A 206 15.71 0.40 8.42
C ILE A 206 14.68 -0.45 7.68
N GLU A 207 15.07 -1.64 7.19
CA GLU A 207 14.17 -2.59 6.55
C GLU A 207 12.96 -2.90 7.46
N CYS A 208 13.22 -3.26 8.72
CA CYS A 208 12.19 -3.57 9.72
C CYS A 208 11.27 -2.36 9.97
N THR A 209 11.85 -1.16 10.13
CA THR A 209 11.08 0.07 10.39
C THR A 209 10.18 0.41 9.20
N VAL A 210 10.72 0.30 7.98
CA VAL A 210 9.96 0.59 6.75
C VAL A 210 8.82 -0.41 6.57
N LEU A 211 9.06 -1.69 6.78
CA LEU A 211 8.03 -2.73 6.72
C LEU A 211 6.90 -2.46 7.73
N TYR A 212 7.25 -2.02 8.94
CA TYR A 212 6.25 -1.61 9.93
C TYR A 212 5.41 -0.43 9.42
N GLN A 213 6.03 0.62 8.87
CA GLN A 213 5.30 1.78 8.34
C GLN A 213 4.37 1.39 7.18
N ILE A 214 4.82 0.53 6.27
CA ILE A 214 3.99 0.01 5.19
C ILE A 214 2.82 -0.83 5.74
N GLY A 215 3.09 -1.72 6.71
CA GLY A 215 2.05 -2.54 7.36
C GLY A 215 1.01 -1.70 8.09
N ALA A 216 1.44 -0.70 8.86
CA ALA A 216 0.55 0.24 9.54
C ALA A 216 -0.31 1.03 8.55
N GLY A 217 0.29 1.52 7.47
CA GLY A 217 -0.44 2.18 6.40
C GLY A 217 -1.47 1.27 5.72
N TYR A 218 -1.17 -0.01 5.52
CA TYR A 218 -2.17 -0.96 5.02
C TYR A 218 -3.32 -1.17 6.00
N CYS A 219 -3.07 -1.16 7.31
CA CYS A 219 -4.14 -1.19 8.30
C CYS A 219 -5.04 0.05 8.17
N GLN A 220 -4.46 1.24 8.01
CA GLN A 220 -5.18 2.49 7.82
C GLN A 220 -6.04 2.50 6.53
N LEU A 221 -5.56 1.82 5.48
CA LEU A 221 -6.28 1.66 4.22
C LEU A 221 -7.27 0.50 4.21
N ASN A 222 -7.50 -0.16 5.35
CA ASN A 222 -8.34 -1.37 5.48
C ASN A 222 -7.87 -2.59 4.66
N LEU A 223 -6.61 -2.57 4.16
CA LEU A 223 -5.96 -3.67 3.44
C LEU A 223 -5.44 -4.72 4.43
N LYS A 224 -6.39 -5.35 5.15
CA LYS A 224 -6.09 -6.20 6.31
C LYS A 224 -5.29 -7.47 5.96
N ASN A 225 -5.45 -8.03 4.76
CA ASN A 225 -4.71 -9.23 4.35
C ASN A 225 -3.24 -8.93 4.12
N GLU A 226 -2.95 -7.83 3.43
CA GLU A 226 -1.61 -7.33 3.16
C GLU A 226 -0.89 -6.96 4.46
N CYS A 227 -1.58 -6.25 5.35
CA CYS A 227 -1.10 -5.92 6.69
C CYS A 227 -0.73 -7.17 7.50
N ILE A 228 -1.60 -8.19 7.55
CA ILE A 228 -1.33 -9.47 8.22
C ILE A 228 -0.10 -10.15 7.62
N GLY A 229 0.05 -10.16 6.30
CA GLY A 229 1.20 -10.74 5.60
C GLY A 229 2.52 -10.12 6.05
N ILE A 230 2.59 -8.79 6.04
CA ILE A 230 3.81 -8.05 6.42
C ILE A 230 4.15 -8.27 7.89
N PHE A 231 3.20 -8.08 8.81
CA PHE A 231 3.51 -8.22 10.23
C PHE A 231 3.87 -9.66 10.62
N ARG A 232 3.27 -10.68 9.97
CA ARG A 232 3.70 -12.07 10.16
C ARG A 232 5.13 -12.30 9.70
N GLN A 233 5.50 -11.79 8.53
CA GLN A 233 6.87 -11.87 8.02
C GLN A 233 7.84 -11.23 9.01
N MET A 234 7.56 -10.02 9.49
CA MET A 234 8.41 -9.31 10.44
C MET A 234 8.61 -10.06 11.76
N LEU A 235 7.55 -10.68 12.28
CA LEU A 235 7.59 -11.43 13.54
C LEU A 235 8.29 -12.81 13.43
N VAL A 236 8.52 -13.31 12.22
CA VAL A 236 9.19 -14.61 11.97
C VAL A 236 10.64 -14.42 11.57
N ASP A 237 11.02 -13.29 10.95
CA ASP A 237 12.38 -13.03 10.48
C ASP A 237 13.32 -12.79 11.67
N ARG A 238 14.31 -13.70 11.83
CA ARG A 238 15.27 -13.64 12.92
C ARG A 238 16.16 -12.39 12.88
N ARG A 239 16.36 -11.79 11.72
CA ARG A 239 17.14 -10.55 11.59
C ARG A 239 16.51 -9.37 12.33
N PHE A 240 15.22 -9.46 12.67
CA PHE A 240 14.44 -8.41 13.33
C PHE A 240 14.20 -8.66 14.82
N GLU A 241 14.63 -9.80 15.37
CA GLU A 241 14.35 -10.19 16.77
C GLU A 241 14.83 -9.19 17.83
N GLU A 242 15.89 -8.45 17.55
CA GLU A 242 16.49 -7.47 18.49
C GLU A 242 15.82 -6.10 18.45
N PHE A 243 14.91 -5.84 17.50
CA PHE A 243 14.22 -4.55 17.38
C PHE A 243 12.92 -4.53 18.20
N TYR A 244 13.04 -4.69 19.51
CA TYR A 244 11.94 -4.96 20.45
C TYR A 244 10.79 -3.96 20.36
N VAL A 245 11.06 -2.66 20.16
CA VAL A 245 10.04 -1.62 19.98
C VAL A 245 9.17 -1.91 18.76
N ILE A 246 9.79 -2.19 17.62
CA ILE A 246 9.09 -2.44 16.35
C ILE A 246 8.38 -3.81 16.40
N GLN A 247 9.02 -4.80 17.01
CA GLN A 247 8.44 -6.13 17.21
C GLN A 247 7.18 -6.05 18.07
N SER A 248 7.20 -5.30 19.17
CA SER A 248 6.03 -5.09 20.04
C SER A 248 4.91 -4.37 19.29
N ALA A 249 5.22 -3.28 18.58
CA ALA A 249 4.24 -2.55 17.78
C ALA A 249 3.61 -3.43 16.71
N SER A 250 4.43 -4.19 15.96
CA SER A 250 3.94 -5.10 14.91
C SER A 250 3.06 -6.23 15.47
N ALA A 251 3.40 -6.75 16.65
CA ALA A 251 2.61 -7.79 17.31
C ALA A 251 1.25 -7.24 17.77
N ILE A 252 1.23 -6.05 18.38
CA ILE A 252 -0.01 -5.38 18.82
C ILE A 252 -0.95 -5.14 17.63
N GLU A 253 -0.43 -4.54 16.54
CA GLU A 253 -1.25 -4.28 15.36
C GLU A 253 -1.76 -5.58 14.70
N LEU A 254 -0.92 -6.61 14.61
CA LEU A 254 -1.35 -7.90 14.11
C LEU A 254 -2.46 -8.51 14.97
N ILE A 255 -2.33 -8.49 16.29
CA ILE A 255 -3.36 -8.99 17.22
C ILE A 255 -4.67 -8.21 17.01
N ARG A 256 -4.63 -6.88 16.92
CA ARG A 256 -5.80 -6.03 16.67
C ARG A 256 -6.54 -6.42 15.39
N VAL A 257 -5.81 -6.57 14.28
CA VAL A 257 -6.41 -6.94 12.98
C VAL A 257 -6.99 -8.35 13.00
N LEU A 258 -6.33 -9.31 13.67
CA LEU A 258 -6.84 -10.67 13.80
C LEU A 258 -8.10 -10.74 14.66
N ILE A 259 -8.20 -9.93 15.73
CA ILE A 259 -9.42 -9.80 16.56
C ILE A 259 -10.57 -9.25 15.70
N GLU A 260 -10.32 -8.19 14.93
CA GLU A 260 -11.35 -7.57 14.08
C GLU A 260 -11.87 -8.50 12.98
N LYS A 261 -11.02 -9.37 12.43
CA LYS A 261 -11.40 -10.34 11.39
C LYS A 261 -11.91 -11.66 11.94
N GLU A 262 -11.83 -11.89 13.24
CA GLU A 262 -12.10 -13.18 13.89
C GLU A 262 -11.34 -14.35 13.24
N MET A 263 -10.14 -14.08 12.71
CA MET A 263 -9.32 -15.05 11.98
C MET A 263 -8.15 -15.55 12.82
N HIS A 264 -7.77 -16.81 12.61
CA HIS A 264 -6.56 -17.41 13.22
C HIS A 264 -6.47 -17.25 14.73
N LEU A 265 -7.59 -17.39 15.42
CA LEU A 265 -7.71 -17.23 16.87
C LEU A 265 -6.76 -18.15 17.66
N ASP A 266 -6.45 -19.32 17.10
CA ASP A 266 -5.48 -20.31 17.60
C ASP A 266 -4.04 -19.76 17.68
N LYS A 267 -3.69 -18.79 16.81
CA LYS A 267 -2.34 -18.21 16.74
C LYS A 267 -2.18 -16.91 17.54
N ILE A 268 -3.27 -16.28 17.95
CA ILE A 268 -3.21 -15.01 18.71
C ILE A 268 -2.41 -15.18 20.00
N GLU A 269 -2.59 -16.27 20.72
CA GLU A 269 -1.85 -16.59 21.95
C GLU A 269 -0.33 -16.62 21.73
N THR A 270 0.12 -17.09 20.56
CA THR A 270 1.55 -17.08 20.20
C THR A 270 2.08 -15.66 20.01
N TYR A 271 1.29 -14.78 19.37
CA TYR A 271 1.67 -13.39 19.18
C TYR A 271 1.63 -12.60 20.49
N ILE A 272 0.69 -12.88 21.38
CA ILE A 272 0.63 -12.34 22.74
C ILE A 272 1.94 -12.64 23.47
N LYS A 273 2.37 -13.90 23.53
CA LYS A 273 3.62 -14.31 24.20
C LYS A 273 4.87 -13.65 23.57
N LYS A 274 4.88 -13.47 22.24
CA LYS A 274 5.98 -12.77 21.56
C LYS A 274 6.01 -11.28 21.95
N CYS A 275 4.85 -10.65 21.98
CA CYS A 275 4.72 -9.23 22.36
C CYS A 275 5.19 -9.00 23.80
N GLU A 276 4.75 -9.82 24.75
CA GLU A 276 5.17 -9.74 26.16
C GLU A 276 6.70 -9.82 26.30
N LYS A 277 7.31 -10.83 25.69
CA LYS A 277 8.78 -11.00 25.70
C LYS A 277 9.52 -9.81 25.08
N ALA A 278 8.96 -9.16 24.07
CA ALA A 278 9.57 -7.99 23.45
C ALA A 278 9.41 -6.74 24.36
N ILE A 279 8.24 -6.52 24.94
CA ILE A 279 7.97 -5.40 25.86
C ILE A 279 8.91 -5.45 27.07
N ASP A 280 9.12 -6.63 27.67
CA ASP A 280 10.00 -6.81 28.83
C ASP A 280 11.46 -6.40 28.55
N LYS A 281 11.86 -6.37 27.28
CA LYS A 281 13.21 -5.97 26.84
C LYS A 281 13.32 -4.49 26.46
N ILE A 282 12.20 -3.77 26.41
CA ILE A 282 12.19 -2.32 26.15
C ILE A 282 12.55 -1.58 27.46
N GLY A 283 13.31 -0.47 27.36
CA GLY A 283 13.67 0.35 28.50
C GLY A 283 12.44 0.83 29.32
N LEU A 284 12.62 1.05 30.62
CA LEU A 284 11.57 1.16 31.62
C LEU A 284 10.40 2.09 31.21
N ILE A 285 10.71 3.33 30.79
CA ILE A 285 9.67 4.33 30.48
C ILE A 285 8.88 3.94 29.23
N LYS A 286 9.57 3.63 28.13
CA LYS A 286 8.92 3.21 26.87
C LYS A 286 8.20 1.87 27.03
N GLY A 287 8.81 0.93 27.75
CA GLY A 287 8.22 -0.39 28.02
C GLY A 287 6.89 -0.29 28.78
N GLN A 288 6.79 0.62 29.75
CA GLN A 288 5.54 0.86 30.48
C GLN A 288 4.43 1.41 29.56
N GLN A 289 4.75 2.34 28.64
CA GLN A 289 3.79 2.87 27.68
C GLN A 289 3.32 1.79 26.68
N PHE A 290 4.23 0.97 26.15
CA PHE A 290 3.88 -0.20 25.35
C PHE A 290 3.01 -1.20 26.08
N LYS A 291 3.28 -1.39 27.41
CA LYS A 291 2.46 -2.27 28.24
C LYS A 291 1.02 -1.79 28.38
N LEU A 292 0.77 -0.48 28.49
CA LEU A 292 -0.58 0.07 28.53
C LEU A 292 -1.35 -0.23 27.23
N VAL A 293 -0.71 -0.01 26.05
CA VAL A 293 -1.33 -0.31 24.74
C VAL A 293 -1.58 -1.79 24.56
N PHE A 294 -0.66 -2.61 25.03
CA PHE A 294 -0.82 -4.07 25.01
C PHE A 294 -1.96 -4.52 25.93
N ASP A 295 -2.02 -4.03 27.17
CA ASP A 295 -3.06 -4.40 28.14
C ASP A 295 -4.46 -4.06 27.63
N ILE A 296 -4.66 -2.89 27.01
CA ILE A 296 -5.96 -2.52 26.42
C ILE A 296 -6.31 -3.43 25.24
N THR A 297 -5.32 -3.83 24.44
CA THR A 297 -5.51 -4.78 23.32
C THR A 297 -5.90 -6.16 23.84
N ILE A 298 -5.32 -6.63 24.94
CA ILE A 298 -5.68 -7.90 25.60
C ILE A 298 -7.07 -7.84 26.22
N ILE A 299 -7.45 -6.73 26.83
CA ILE A 299 -8.81 -6.54 27.33
C ILE A 299 -9.81 -6.65 26.17
N ASN A 300 -9.56 -6.00 25.06
CA ASN A 300 -10.42 -6.06 23.87
C ASN A 300 -10.51 -7.51 23.33
N TYR A 301 -9.39 -8.24 23.26
CA TYR A 301 -9.36 -9.64 22.89
C TYR A 301 -10.24 -10.51 23.81
N ASN A 302 -10.12 -10.33 25.12
CA ASN A 302 -10.88 -11.12 26.09
C ASN A 302 -12.38 -10.82 26.02
N ILE A 303 -12.77 -9.56 25.82
CA ILE A 303 -14.18 -9.15 25.70
C ILE A 303 -14.83 -9.72 24.44
N ARG A 304 -14.13 -9.66 23.31
CA ARG A 304 -14.69 -10.04 22.01
C ARG A 304 -14.63 -11.54 21.75
N ILE A 305 -13.52 -12.17 22.06
CA ILE A 305 -13.23 -13.55 21.65
C ILE A 305 -13.46 -14.54 22.79
N LYS A 306 -12.86 -14.30 23.96
CA LYS A 306 -12.94 -15.24 25.09
C LYS A 306 -14.25 -15.14 25.89
N LYS A 307 -15.00 -14.04 25.73
CA LYS A 307 -16.29 -13.82 26.42
C LYS A 307 -16.24 -14.00 27.96
N HIS A 308 -15.13 -13.62 28.59
CA HIS A 308 -14.99 -13.62 30.04
C HIS A 308 -15.93 -12.63 30.71
N ASP A 309 -16.09 -12.73 32.05
CA ASP A 309 -16.83 -11.75 32.85
C ASP A 309 -16.24 -10.34 32.61
N VAL A 310 -17.03 -9.51 31.92
CA VAL A 310 -16.60 -8.22 31.41
C VAL A 310 -16.47 -7.18 32.52
N LYS A 311 -17.22 -7.37 33.61
CA LYS A 311 -17.28 -6.42 34.72
C LYS A 311 -15.93 -6.21 35.42
N GLN A 312 -15.10 -7.25 35.49
CA GLN A 312 -13.77 -7.19 36.08
C GLN A 312 -12.81 -6.21 35.37
N TYR A 313 -13.06 -5.92 34.10
CA TYR A 313 -12.17 -5.03 33.32
C TYR A 313 -12.44 -3.55 33.59
N LEU A 314 -13.56 -3.14 34.21
CA LEU A 314 -13.83 -1.73 34.50
C LEU A 314 -12.79 -1.12 35.45
N SER A 315 -12.38 -1.84 36.48
CA SER A 315 -11.33 -1.37 37.42
C SER A 315 -9.97 -1.27 36.72
N LYS A 316 -9.63 -2.24 35.87
CA LYS A 316 -8.38 -2.25 35.11
C LYS A 316 -8.33 -1.14 34.07
N MET A 317 -9.45 -0.82 33.44
CA MET A 317 -9.56 0.29 32.50
C MET A 317 -9.34 1.64 33.18
N LYS A 318 -9.88 1.83 34.38
CA LYS A 318 -9.62 3.07 35.20
C LYS A 318 -8.14 3.23 35.52
N GLU A 319 -7.48 2.16 35.94
CA GLU A 319 -6.03 2.17 36.24
C GLU A 319 -5.22 2.52 34.96
N ILE A 320 -5.58 1.96 33.81
CA ILE A 320 -4.92 2.26 32.53
C ILE A 320 -5.13 3.75 32.15
N GLU A 321 -6.35 4.26 32.31
CA GLU A 321 -6.72 5.64 32.00
C GLU A 321 -5.97 6.63 32.93
N GLU A 322 -5.90 6.38 34.23
CA GLU A 322 -5.16 7.19 35.18
C GLU A 322 -3.66 7.24 34.85
N LYS A 323 -3.06 6.09 34.55
CA LYS A 323 -1.67 6.01 34.10
C LYS A 323 -1.44 6.75 32.80
N TYR A 324 -2.34 6.62 31.83
CA TYR A 324 -2.24 7.33 30.56
C TYR A 324 -2.21 8.85 30.77
N TYR A 325 -3.15 9.39 31.53
CA TYR A 325 -3.17 10.84 31.83
C TYR A 325 -1.95 11.33 32.61
N SER A 326 -1.31 10.47 33.38
CA SER A 326 -0.08 10.84 34.09
C SER A 326 1.11 11.12 33.18
N TYR A 327 1.12 10.55 31.96
CA TYR A 327 2.17 10.81 30.94
C TYR A 327 1.97 12.14 30.20
N GLY A 328 0.75 12.68 30.16
CA GLY A 328 0.43 13.91 29.44
C GLY A 328 0.94 13.87 27.98
N ASN A 329 1.58 14.95 27.53
CA ASN A 329 2.10 15.07 26.16
C ASN A 329 3.32 14.17 25.86
N THR A 330 3.84 13.41 26.84
CA THR A 330 4.99 12.53 26.65
C THR A 330 4.61 11.11 26.22
N PHE A 331 3.31 10.81 26.12
CA PHE A 331 2.83 9.52 25.68
C PHE A 331 3.12 9.31 24.18
N LEU A 332 3.65 8.14 23.84
CA LEU A 332 4.16 7.86 22.48
C LEU A 332 3.07 7.60 21.43
N PHE A 333 1.87 7.22 21.87
CA PHE A 333 0.79 6.78 20.97
C PHE A 333 -0.29 7.85 20.90
N THR A 334 -0.55 8.37 19.70
CA THR A 334 -1.44 9.54 19.49
C THR A 334 -2.93 9.23 19.57
N ASN A 335 -3.34 7.97 19.36
CA ASN A 335 -4.75 7.54 19.29
C ASN A 335 -5.18 6.68 20.49
N PHE A 336 -4.44 6.72 21.57
CA PHE A 336 -4.74 5.87 22.73
C PHE A 336 -6.03 6.27 23.45
N ASP A 337 -6.39 7.53 23.43
CA ASP A 337 -7.70 8.03 23.87
C ASP A 337 -8.87 7.40 23.08
N TYR A 338 -8.71 7.20 21.78
CA TYR A 338 -9.66 6.46 20.97
C TYR A 338 -9.81 5.00 21.44
N ASP A 339 -8.70 4.30 21.65
CA ASP A 339 -8.70 2.91 22.15
C ASP A 339 -9.40 2.78 23.51
N ILE A 340 -9.19 3.74 24.42
CA ILE A 340 -9.87 3.78 25.72
C ILE A 340 -11.38 3.86 25.55
N GLN A 341 -11.87 4.78 24.71
CA GLN A 341 -13.31 4.97 24.52
C GLN A 341 -13.94 3.74 23.81
N GLU A 342 -13.22 3.14 22.86
CA GLU A 342 -13.66 1.91 22.21
C GLU A 342 -13.92 0.79 23.22
N VAL A 343 -12.93 0.53 24.08
CA VAL A 343 -13.01 -0.58 25.05
C VAL A 343 -14.06 -0.32 26.12
N TYR A 344 -14.21 0.91 26.62
CA TYR A 344 -15.32 1.25 27.53
C TYR A 344 -16.67 1.02 26.88
N GLY A 345 -16.88 1.47 25.63
CA GLY A 345 -18.12 1.27 24.90
C GLY A 345 -18.44 -0.23 24.74
N GLU A 346 -17.45 -1.05 24.38
CA GLU A 346 -17.62 -2.51 24.26
C GLU A 346 -17.94 -3.17 25.61
N ILE A 347 -17.32 -2.75 26.71
CA ILE A 347 -17.63 -3.25 28.05
C ILE A 347 -19.11 -2.96 28.40
N TYR A 348 -19.54 -1.71 28.27
CA TYR A 348 -20.92 -1.33 28.60
C TYR A 348 -21.96 -1.97 27.67
N TYR A 349 -21.64 -2.15 26.38
CA TYR A 349 -22.50 -2.88 25.47
C TYR A 349 -22.72 -4.33 25.93
N LYS A 350 -21.63 -5.03 26.30
CA LYS A 350 -21.72 -6.41 26.80
C LYS A 350 -22.45 -6.53 28.13
N LEU A 351 -22.38 -5.49 28.97
CA LEU A 351 -23.13 -5.40 30.22
C LEU A 351 -24.62 -5.03 29.98
N LYS A 352 -25.04 -4.79 28.72
CA LYS A 352 -26.34 -4.31 28.30
C LYS A 352 -26.72 -2.92 28.85
N GLU A 353 -25.69 -2.13 29.24
CA GLU A 353 -25.84 -0.75 29.67
C GLU A 353 -25.70 0.18 28.43
N TYR A 354 -26.66 0.08 27.50
CA TYR A 354 -26.55 0.66 26.16
C TYR A 354 -26.43 2.19 26.15
N ASP A 355 -27.06 2.88 27.10
CA ASP A 355 -26.92 4.35 27.23
C ASP A 355 -25.49 4.78 27.53
N LYS A 356 -24.77 4.00 28.36
CA LYS A 356 -23.35 4.24 28.63
C LYS A 356 -22.48 3.86 27.45
N ALA A 357 -22.80 2.76 26.74
CA ALA A 357 -22.13 2.38 25.52
C ALA A 357 -22.23 3.49 24.46
N LEU A 358 -23.44 3.99 24.21
CA LEU A 358 -23.71 5.13 23.32
C LEU A 358 -22.91 6.37 23.70
N LYS A 359 -22.78 6.68 24.99
CA LYS A 359 -21.99 7.82 25.45
C LYS A 359 -20.52 7.67 25.03
N HIS A 360 -19.92 6.52 25.27
CA HIS A 360 -18.51 6.26 24.92
C HIS A 360 -18.31 6.18 23.40
N HIS A 361 -19.21 5.57 22.64
CA HIS A 361 -19.10 5.51 21.19
C HIS A 361 -19.38 6.86 20.49
N LYS A 362 -20.15 7.77 21.11
CA LYS A 362 -20.23 9.17 20.67
C LYS A 362 -18.93 9.94 20.88
N LEU A 363 -18.29 9.73 22.04
CA LEU A 363 -16.93 10.27 22.28
C LEU A 363 -15.94 9.69 21.27
N LEU A 364 -16.01 8.39 21.01
CA LEU A 364 -15.22 7.70 19.99
C LEU A 364 -15.37 8.36 18.62
N LEU A 365 -16.62 8.67 18.19
CA LEU A 365 -16.88 9.35 16.93
C LEU A 365 -16.26 10.75 16.88
N ASN A 366 -16.34 11.50 17.97
CA ASN A 366 -15.70 12.82 18.06
C ASN A 366 -14.19 12.75 17.93
N LEU A 367 -13.56 11.74 18.51
CA LEU A 367 -12.13 11.49 18.37
C LEU A 367 -11.80 11.02 16.95
N ALA A 368 -12.60 10.12 16.38
CA ALA A 368 -12.42 9.61 15.04
C ALA A 368 -12.38 10.70 13.95
N ASN A 369 -13.08 11.82 14.14
CA ASN A 369 -13.02 12.97 13.24
C ASN A 369 -11.64 13.63 13.12
N LYS A 370 -10.74 13.38 14.10
CA LYS A 370 -9.35 13.86 14.09
C LYS A 370 -8.40 12.93 13.36
N TYR A 371 -8.85 11.70 13.09
CA TYR A 371 -8.06 10.61 12.52
C TYR A 371 -8.56 10.27 11.11
N GLU A 372 -8.21 9.11 10.62
CA GLU A 372 -8.56 8.68 9.28
C GLU A 372 -9.97 8.07 9.16
N VAL A 373 -10.45 7.95 7.91
CA VAL A 373 -11.81 7.47 7.59
C VAL A 373 -12.11 6.08 8.15
N THR A 374 -11.11 5.23 8.33
CA THR A 374 -11.26 3.89 8.92
C THR A 374 -11.73 3.93 10.37
N PHE A 375 -11.25 4.91 11.16
CA PHE A 375 -11.73 5.15 12.52
C PHE A 375 -13.18 5.61 12.54
N LEU A 376 -13.59 6.42 11.56
CA LEU A 376 -14.99 6.85 11.40
C LEU A 376 -15.92 5.69 11.08
N ILE A 377 -15.53 4.80 10.15
CA ILE A 377 -16.33 3.60 9.81
C ILE A 377 -16.56 2.75 11.05
N LYS A 378 -15.52 2.54 11.84
CA LYS A 378 -15.58 1.74 13.07
C LYS A 378 -16.53 2.38 14.08
N ALA A 379 -16.42 3.70 14.30
CA ALA A 379 -17.29 4.45 15.20
C ALA A 379 -18.75 4.43 14.74
N TYR A 380 -19.02 4.56 13.43
CA TYR A 380 -20.38 4.46 12.87
C TYR A 380 -20.97 3.08 13.08
N ASN A 381 -20.21 2.00 12.86
CA ASN A 381 -20.69 0.64 13.08
C ASN A 381 -21.03 0.37 14.55
N TYR A 382 -20.25 0.89 15.49
CA TYR A 382 -20.58 0.79 16.92
C TYR A 382 -21.85 1.52 17.27
N LEU A 383 -22.02 2.77 16.82
CA LEU A 383 -23.22 3.55 17.06
C LEU A 383 -24.45 2.92 16.44
N ALA A 384 -24.35 2.40 15.22
CA ALA A 384 -25.44 1.69 14.56
C ALA A 384 -25.91 0.50 15.39
N ARG A 385 -24.98 -0.33 15.85
CA ARG A 385 -25.26 -1.49 16.71
C ARG A 385 -25.88 -1.10 18.05
N ASP A 386 -25.38 -0.04 18.67
CA ASP A 386 -25.85 0.43 19.96
C ASP A 386 -27.28 0.99 19.86
N TYR A 387 -27.58 1.78 18.79
CA TYR A 387 -28.93 2.29 18.54
C TYR A 387 -29.91 1.18 18.18
N GLU A 388 -29.48 0.15 17.44
CA GLU A 388 -30.29 -1.05 17.20
C GLU A 388 -30.65 -1.75 18.53
N ALA A 389 -29.68 -1.88 19.44
CA ALA A 389 -29.89 -2.51 20.75
C ALA A 389 -30.85 -1.72 21.66
N VAL A 390 -30.95 -0.40 21.49
CA VAL A 390 -31.91 0.47 22.20
C VAL A 390 -33.27 0.47 21.50
N GLY A 391 -33.38 -0.01 20.26
CA GLY A 391 -34.61 -0.02 19.46
C GLY A 391 -34.80 1.24 18.61
N ASP A 392 -33.84 2.12 18.52
CA ASP A 392 -33.85 3.28 17.64
C ASP A 392 -33.33 2.93 16.25
N TYR A 393 -34.14 2.25 15.48
CA TYR A 393 -33.77 1.77 14.15
C TYR A 393 -33.53 2.91 13.14
N LYS A 394 -34.09 4.11 13.37
CA LYS A 394 -33.85 5.27 12.51
C LYS A 394 -32.40 5.77 12.63
N GLU A 395 -31.93 5.98 13.83
CA GLU A 395 -30.54 6.36 14.07
C GLU A 395 -29.59 5.22 13.71
N ALA A 396 -29.93 3.97 13.96
CA ALA A 396 -29.14 2.82 13.53
C ALA A 396 -28.93 2.83 12.02
N TYR A 397 -30.00 3.00 11.24
CA TYR A 397 -29.93 3.07 9.78
C TYR A 397 -29.09 4.26 9.28
N PHE A 398 -29.24 5.44 9.91
CA PHE A 398 -28.45 6.62 9.59
C PHE A 398 -26.93 6.37 9.72
N TYR A 399 -26.51 5.71 10.78
CA TYR A 399 -25.08 5.40 10.97
C TYR A 399 -24.59 4.27 10.06
N ILE A 400 -25.42 3.28 9.72
CA ILE A 400 -25.10 2.27 8.70
C ILE A 400 -24.87 2.94 7.33
N GLU A 401 -25.75 3.85 6.94
CA GLU A 401 -25.61 4.59 5.68
C GLU A 401 -24.32 5.41 5.64
N LYS A 402 -23.96 6.08 6.74
CA LYS A 402 -22.68 6.80 6.85
C LYS A 402 -21.48 5.87 6.75
N ALA A 403 -21.52 4.71 7.41
CA ALA A 403 -20.45 3.72 7.32
C ALA A 403 -20.28 3.22 5.88
N ASN A 404 -21.39 2.88 5.20
CA ASN A 404 -21.35 2.41 3.82
C ASN A 404 -20.81 3.47 2.85
N LYS A 405 -21.22 4.74 2.99
CA LYS A 405 -20.66 5.84 2.19
C LYS A 405 -19.16 5.98 2.38
N ALA A 406 -18.69 5.89 3.62
CA ALA A 406 -17.27 5.97 3.92
C ALA A 406 -16.48 4.75 3.38
N ILE A 407 -17.06 3.54 3.41
CA ILE A 407 -16.49 2.33 2.81
C ILE A 407 -16.31 2.51 1.31
N VAL A 408 -17.34 2.94 0.60
CA VAL A 408 -17.29 3.17 -0.85
C VAL A 408 -16.23 4.21 -1.21
N GLU A 409 -16.07 5.26 -0.42
CA GLU A 409 -15.04 6.27 -0.62
C GLU A 409 -13.63 5.68 -0.46
N ILE A 410 -13.42 4.80 0.52
CA ILE A 410 -12.13 4.09 0.69
C ILE A 410 -11.86 3.15 -0.48
N GLU A 411 -12.84 2.33 -0.86
CA GLU A 411 -12.70 1.37 -1.96
C GLU A 411 -12.36 2.07 -3.28
N HIS A 412 -12.98 3.21 -3.53
CA HIS A 412 -12.67 4.04 -4.70
C HIS A 412 -11.24 4.59 -4.64
N ARG A 413 -10.82 5.12 -3.51
CA ARG A 413 -9.43 5.59 -3.30
C ARG A 413 -8.42 4.44 -3.43
N GLU A 414 -8.74 3.25 -2.92
CA GLU A 414 -7.90 2.06 -3.04
C GLU A 414 -7.71 1.61 -4.48
N LEU A 415 -8.78 1.64 -5.28
CA LEU A 415 -8.71 1.27 -6.69
C LEU A 415 -7.74 2.20 -7.44
N VAL A 416 -7.85 3.50 -7.22
CA VAL A 416 -6.95 4.51 -7.79
C VAL A 416 -5.51 4.31 -7.28
N ARG A 417 -5.32 4.00 -5.99
CA ARG A 417 -4.00 3.76 -5.38
C ARG A 417 -3.35 2.48 -5.89
N LYS A 418 -4.10 1.37 -6.01
CA LYS A 418 -3.59 0.12 -6.63
C LYS A 418 -3.09 0.39 -8.03
N TYR A 419 -3.83 1.17 -8.80
CA TYR A 419 -3.45 1.57 -10.15
C TYR A 419 -2.14 2.38 -10.18
N VAL A 420 -2.05 3.44 -9.39
CA VAL A 420 -0.83 4.28 -9.30
C VAL A 420 0.37 3.45 -8.84
N ARG A 421 0.16 2.50 -7.92
CA ARG A 421 1.22 1.63 -7.41
C ARG A 421 1.72 0.62 -8.45
N VAL A 422 0.80 -0.01 -9.20
CA VAL A 422 1.16 -0.90 -10.32
C VAL A 422 1.92 -0.11 -11.37
N TYR A 423 1.45 1.07 -11.70
CA TYR A 423 2.08 2.02 -12.60
C TYR A 423 3.52 2.35 -12.18
N LYS A 424 3.73 2.77 -10.91
CA LYS A 424 5.06 3.15 -10.41
C LYS A 424 6.01 1.96 -10.25
N ASN A 425 5.53 0.79 -9.83
CA ASN A 425 6.36 -0.42 -9.77
C ASN A 425 6.80 -0.86 -11.17
N TYR A 426 5.96 -0.68 -12.18
CA TYR A 426 6.31 -0.97 -13.56
C TYR A 426 7.40 -0.02 -14.09
N GLU A 427 7.30 1.30 -13.84
CA GLU A 427 8.34 2.28 -14.19
C GLU A 427 9.70 1.95 -13.56
N ARG A 428 9.67 1.48 -12.30
CA ARG A 428 10.89 1.20 -11.54
C ARG A 428 11.62 -0.07 -12.00
N LEU A 429 10.88 -1.08 -12.47
CA LEU A 429 11.46 -2.36 -12.89
C LEU A 429 12.11 -2.33 -14.27
N ARG A 430 11.82 -1.32 -15.07
CA ARG A 430 12.29 -1.25 -16.45
C ARG A 430 13.10 -0.01 -16.81
N GLY A 431 14.05 0.43 -16.05
CA GLY A 431 14.94 1.58 -16.30
C GLY A 431 15.60 1.68 -17.69
N GLN A 432 14.97 1.24 -18.79
CA GLN A 432 15.45 1.46 -20.18
C GLN A 432 14.30 1.48 -21.20
N GLU A 433 14.34 2.49 -22.07
CA GLU A 433 13.88 2.66 -23.45
C GLU A 433 12.52 3.28 -23.80
N LYS A 434 12.54 3.94 -24.95
CA LYS A 434 11.58 4.87 -25.59
C LYS A 434 10.17 4.29 -25.83
N GLU A 435 10.03 2.97 -25.94
CA GLU A 435 8.74 2.28 -26.08
C GLU A 435 7.84 2.42 -24.83
N LYS A 436 8.42 2.79 -23.70
CA LYS A 436 7.72 2.97 -22.42
C LYS A 436 6.87 4.24 -22.36
N HIS A 437 7.32 5.31 -22.99
CA HIS A 437 6.56 6.57 -23.00
C HIS A 437 5.22 6.40 -23.72
N ASP A 438 5.19 5.66 -24.81
CA ASP A 438 3.97 5.41 -25.60
C ASP A 438 2.98 4.52 -24.87
N PHE A 439 3.48 3.53 -24.12
CA PHE A 439 2.69 2.66 -23.25
C PHE A 439 1.94 3.45 -22.17
N PHE A 440 2.66 4.29 -21.43
CA PHE A 440 2.07 5.06 -20.34
C PHE A 440 1.14 6.16 -20.82
N ALA A 441 1.45 6.76 -21.96
CA ALA A 441 0.56 7.72 -22.61
C ALA A 441 -0.76 7.03 -22.99
N THR A 442 -0.70 5.84 -23.58
CA THR A 442 -1.89 5.05 -23.98
C THR A 442 -2.70 4.61 -22.77
N LEU A 443 -2.06 4.06 -21.74
CA LEU A 443 -2.73 3.67 -20.48
C LEU A 443 -3.40 4.84 -19.78
N SER A 444 -2.67 5.96 -19.65
CA SER A 444 -3.22 7.17 -19.03
C SER A 444 -4.44 7.66 -19.80
N HIS A 445 -4.42 7.57 -21.13
CA HIS A 445 -5.55 7.93 -21.97
C HIS A 445 -6.72 6.97 -21.82
N GLU A 446 -6.47 5.65 -21.86
CA GLU A 446 -7.49 4.59 -21.74
C GLU A 446 -8.19 4.59 -20.36
N LEU A 447 -7.50 5.03 -19.30
CA LEU A 447 -8.10 5.17 -17.97
C LEU A 447 -8.77 6.52 -17.76
N LYS A 448 -8.21 7.59 -18.32
CA LYS A 448 -8.79 8.91 -18.20
C LYS A 448 -10.18 8.99 -18.83
N THR A 449 -10.41 8.26 -19.90
CA THR A 449 -11.69 8.23 -20.61
C THR A 449 -12.83 7.71 -19.73
N PRO A 450 -12.80 6.47 -19.19
CA PRO A 450 -13.89 5.98 -18.33
C PRO A 450 -14.01 6.79 -17.04
N ILE A 451 -12.92 7.25 -16.44
CA ILE A 451 -12.95 8.10 -15.24
C ILE A 451 -13.68 9.42 -15.52
N ASN A 452 -13.38 10.07 -16.65
CA ASN A 452 -14.04 11.31 -17.02
C ASN A 452 -15.55 11.11 -17.28
N VAL A 453 -15.95 9.99 -17.88
CA VAL A 453 -17.36 9.66 -18.10
C VAL A 453 -18.08 9.46 -16.74
N ILE A 454 -17.48 8.68 -15.85
CA ILE A 454 -18.02 8.47 -14.49
C ILE A 454 -18.13 9.79 -13.76
N TYR A 455 -17.07 10.61 -13.74
CA TYR A 455 -17.01 11.89 -13.05
C TYR A 455 -18.05 12.89 -13.60
N SER A 456 -18.13 13.04 -14.93
CA SER A 456 -19.09 13.91 -15.58
C SER A 456 -20.53 13.49 -15.31
N THR A 457 -20.77 12.17 -15.29
CA THR A 457 -22.11 11.64 -14.97
C THR A 457 -22.48 11.91 -13.51
N ILE A 458 -21.54 11.75 -12.57
CA ILE A 458 -21.77 12.10 -11.16
C ILE A 458 -22.02 13.59 -11.00
N GLN A 459 -21.27 14.45 -11.70
CA GLN A 459 -21.53 15.89 -11.70
C GLN A 459 -22.94 16.22 -12.23
N LEU A 460 -23.33 15.56 -13.32
CA LEU A 460 -24.67 15.71 -13.87
C LEU A 460 -25.75 15.29 -12.86
N LEU A 461 -25.62 14.12 -12.25
CA LEU A 461 -26.55 13.65 -11.23
C LEU A 461 -26.62 14.62 -10.04
N ASN A 462 -25.52 15.21 -9.63
CA ASN A 462 -25.49 16.21 -8.56
C ASN A 462 -26.24 17.51 -8.91
N LEU A 463 -26.31 17.90 -10.19
CA LEU A 463 -27.11 19.07 -10.62
C LEU A 463 -28.62 18.83 -10.50
N PHE A 464 -29.06 17.57 -10.50
CA PHE A 464 -30.46 17.18 -10.47
C PHE A 464 -30.92 16.63 -9.10
N LYS A 465 -30.03 16.46 -8.13
CA LYS A 465 -30.31 15.86 -6.82
C LYS A 465 -31.38 16.59 -6.01
N ASP A 466 -31.51 17.92 -6.21
CA ASP A 466 -32.44 18.79 -5.49
C ASP A 466 -33.70 19.10 -6.32
N ARG A 467 -33.89 18.42 -7.49
CA ARG A 467 -35.06 18.55 -8.34
C ARG A 467 -36.12 17.52 -8.00
N ASP A 468 -37.24 17.51 -8.79
CA ASP A 468 -38.29 16.53 -8.64
C ASP A 468 -37.77 15.08 -8.67
N GLU A 469 -38.29 14.25 -7.77
CA GLU A 469 -37.84 12.85 -7.59
C GLU A 469 -37.99 12.04 -8.88
N GLN A 470 -39.03 12.30 -9.67
CA GLN A 470 -39.29 11.62 -10.94
C GLN A 470 -38.27 12.04 -12.02
N GLU A 471 -37.90 13.32 -12.06
CA GLU A 471 -36.88 13.84 -12.98
C GLU A 471 -35.50 13.26 -12.65
N PHE A 472 -35.11 13.24 -11.37
CA PHE A 472 -33.89 12.62 -10.91
C PHE A 472 -33.82 11.13 -11.26
N LYS A 473 -34.89 10.38 -10.99
CA LYS A 473 -34.97 8.95 -11.28
C LYS A 473 -34.81 8.67 -12.78
N ASN A 474 -35.45 9.47 -13.63
CA ASN A 474 -35.33 9.31 -15.08
C ASN A 474 -33.89 9.53 -15.58
N ILE A 475 -33.20 10.54 -15.03
CA ILE A 475 -31.81 10.84 -15.36
C ILE A 475 -30.89 9.75 -14.82
N TYR A 476 -31.10 9.31 -13.58
CA TYR A 476 -30.36 8.22 -12.99
C TYR A 476 -30.43 6.94 -13.86
N LEU A 477 -31.64 6.51 -14.19
CA LEU A 477 -31.89 5.32 -15.03
C LEU A 477 -31.22 5.43 -16.41
N LYS A 478 -31.21 6.64 -16.97
CA LYS A 478 -30.54 6.91 -18.26
C LYS A 478 -29.04 6.71 -18.21
N TYR A 479 -28.39 7.08 -17.11
CA TYR A 479 -26.94 7.07 -16.99
C TYR A 479 -26.36 5.95 -16.12
N GLU A 480 -27.18 5.21 -15.36
CA GLU A 480 -26.79 4.10 -14.51
C GLU A 480 -25.99 3.04 -15.28
N LYS A 481 -26.53 2.64 -16.45
CA LYS A 481 -25.86 1.64 -17.32
C LYS A 481 -24.49 2.12 -17.77
N SER A 482 -24.36 3.40 -18.15
CA SER A 482 -23.09 3.99 -18.56
C SER A 482 -22.08 4.04 -17.41
N LEU A 483 -22.51 4.37 -16.21
CA LEU A 483 -21.66 4.33 -15.01
C LEU A 483 -21.14 2.92 -14.76
N LYS A 484 -22.05 1.93 -14.72
CA LYS A 484 -21.70 0.53 -14.48
C LYS A 484 -20.73 -0.01 -15.54
N GLN A 485 -20.98 0.30 -16.81
CA GLN A 485 -20.11 -0.11 -17.91
C GLN A 485 -18.71 0.47 -17.79
N ASN A 486 -18.57 1.77 -17.51
CA ASN A 486 -17.25 2.40 -17.37
C ASN A 486 -16.49 1.91 -16.12
N CYS A 487 -17.19 1.58 -15.03
CA CYS A 487 -16.61 0.90 -13.87
C CYS A 487 -16.08 -0.49 -14.23
N LEU A 488 -16.85 -1.31 -14.97
CA LEU A 488 -16.43 -2.64 -15.41
C LEU A 488 -15.22 -2.57 -16.38
N ARG A 489 -15.24 -1.61 -17.31
CA ARG A 489 -14.14 -1.35 -18.25
C ARG A 489 -12.85 -0.99 -17.50
N MET A 490 -12.95 -0.11 -16.50
CA MET A 490 -11.81 0.27 -15.67
C MET A 490 -11.28 -0.94 -14.87
N ASN A 491 -12.17 -1.74 -14.27
CA ASN A 491 -11.79 -2.94 -13.53
C ASN A 491 -11.06 -3.96 -14.43
N ARG A 492 -11.57 -4.19 -15.65
CA ARG A 492 -10.91 -5.04 -16.66
C ARG A 492 -9.49 -4.55 -16.99
N LEU A 493 -9.32 -3.24 -17.26
CA LEU A 493 -8.02 -2.65 -17.54
C LEU A 493 -7.02 -2.85 -16.39
N VAL A 494 -7.44 -2.56 -15.16
CA VAL A 494 -6.61 -2.73 -13.97
C VAL A 494 -6.22 -4.20 -13.78
N ASN A 495 -7.17 -5.13 -13.90
CA ASN A 495 -6.90 -6.55 -13.75
C ASN A 495 -5.92 -7.06 -14.82
N ASN A 496 -6.08 -6.65 -16.07
CA ASN A 496 -5.17 -7.01 -17.15
C ASN A 496 -3.74 -6.50 -16.90
N ILE A 497 -3.57 -5.30 -16.35
CA ILE A 497 -2.26 -4.74 -15.97
C ILE A 497 -1.65 -5.53 -14.80
N ILE A 498 -2.45 -5.85 -13.78
CA ILE A 498 -1.99 -6.65 -12.63
C ILE A 498 -1.49 -8.02 -13.09
N ASP A 499 -2.21 -8.66 -14.00
CA ASP A 499 -1.82 -9.97 -14.51
C ASP A 499 -0.57 -9.90 -15.39
N LEU A 500 -0.45 -8.88 -16.24
CA LEU A 500 0.78 -8.64 -16.98
C LEU A 500 1.99 -8.43 -16.07
N THR A 501 1.84 -7.66 -15.00
CA THR A 501 2.93 -7.43 -14.04
C THR A 501 3.30 -8.68 -13.24
N LYS A 502 2.32 -9.51 -12.88
CA LYS A 502 2.56 -10.82 -12.25
C LYS A 502 3.27 -11.79 -13.19
N LEU A 503 2.88 -11.80 -14.46
CA LEU A 503 3.52 -12.60 -15.50
C LEU A 503 4.98 -12.19 -15.71
N ASP A 504 5.25 -10.89 -15.84
CA ASP A 504 6.60 -10.36 -16.05
C ASP A 504 7.54 -10.62 -14.85
N SER A 505 7.00 -10.66 -13.64
CA SER A 505 7.77 -10.96 -12.42
C SER A 505 7.91 -12.46 -12.12
N GLY A 506 7.29 -13.34 -12.91
CA GLY A 506 7.23 -14.78 -12.63
C GLY A 506 6.42 -15.12 -11.36
N ALA A 507 5.63 -14.16 -10.86
CA ALA A 507 4.85 -14.32 -9.63
C ALA A 507 3.44 -14.92 -9.88
N LEU A 508 3.10 -15.21 -11.12
CA LEU A 508 1.84 -15.86 -11.46
C LEU A 508 1.96 -17.37 -11.23
N ASN A 509 1.22 -17.88 -10.26
CA ASN A 509 1.19 -19.32 -9.95
C ASN A 509 -0.08 -19.93 -10.56
N PRO A 510 0.00 -20.69 -11.66
CA PRO A 510 -1.15 -21.37 -12.25
C PRO A 510 -1.63 -22.49 -11.33
N ASN A 511 -2.93 -22.68 -11.26
CA ASN A 511 -3.57 -23.78 -10.52
C ASN A 511 -3.95 -24.88 -11.53
N PHE A 512 -2.98 -25.69 -11.94
CA PHE A 512 -3.20 -26.78 -12.88
C PHE A 512 -4.02 -27.90 -12.26
N VAL A 513 -5.10 -28.27 -12.93
CA VAL A 513 -6.01 -29.36 -12.57
C VAL A 513 -6.37 -30.18 -13.83
N ASN A 514 -6.78 -31.43 -13.62
CA ASN A 514 -7.39 -32.24 -14.68
C ASN A 514 -8.81 -31.73 -14.94
N TYR A 515 -9.08 -31.21 -16.13
CA TYR A 515 -10.38 -30.67 -16.48
C TYR A 515 -10.80 -31.00 -17.91
N ASP A 516 -12.10 -31.23 -18.13
CA ASP A 516 -12.67 -31.43 -19.46
C ASP A 516 -12.70 -30.10 -20.22
N ILE A 517 -11.82 -29.98 -21.21
CA ILE A 517 -11.66 -28.77 -22.00
C ILE A 517 -12.84 -28.53 -22.94
N VAL A 518 -13.53 -29.58 -23.38
CA VAL A 518 -14.72 -29.47 -24.22
C VAL A 518 -15.86 -28.84 -23.46
N LYS A 519 -16.16 -29.40 -22.26
CA LYS A 519 -17.17 -28.86 -21.36
C LYS A 519 -16.86 -27.42 -20.97
N LEU A 520 -15.63 -27.13 -20.57
CA LEU A 520 -15.22 -25.78 -20.17
C LEU A 520 -15.42 -24.78 -21.30
N THR A 521 -14.95 -25.08 -22.51
CA THR A 521 -15.09 -24.19 -23.67
C THR A 521 -16.55 -23.98 -24.04
N LYS A 522 -17.39 -25.02 -23.96
CA LYS A 522 -18.82 -24.94 -24.20
C LYS A 522 -19.51 -24.04 -23.17
N ASP A 523 -19.27 -24.25 -21.88
CA ASP A 523 -19.86 -23.45 -20.80
C ASP A 523 -19.50 -21.95 -20.94
N ILE A 524 -18.25 -21.65 -21.34
CA ILE A 524 -17.81 -20.29 -21.64
C ILE A 524 -18.53 -19.72 -22.87
N ALA A 525 -18.65 -20.48 -23.96
CA ALA A 525 -19.35 -20.03 -25.17
C ALA A 525 -20.84 -19.78 -24.89
N GLU A 526 -21.49 -20.62 -24.10
CA GLU A 526 -22.88 -20.45 -23.67
C GLU A 526 -23.06 -19.21 -22.78
N SER A 527 -22.09 -18.86 -21.95
CA SER A 527 -22.16 -17.70 -21.05
C SER A 527 -22.21 -16.34 -21.79
N VAL A 528 -21.83 -16.29 -23.05
CA VAL A 528 -21.83 -15.06 -23.87
C VAL A 528 -23.00 -14.96 -24.85
N LEU A 529 -23.91 -15.94 -24.89
CA LEU A 529 -25.01 -15.99 -25.87
C LEU A 529 -25.91 -14.74 -25.82
N SER A 530 -26.27 -14.26 -24.64
CA SER A 530 -27.08 -13.04 -24.49
C SER A 530 -26.43 -11.80 -25.12
N TYR A 531 -25.12 -11.74 -25.13
CA TYR A 531 -24.37 -10.64 -25.75
C TYR A 531 -24.29 -10.75 -27.26
N VAL A 532 -24.20 -11.95 -27.77
CA VAL A 532 -24.19 -12.26 -29.20
C VAL A 532 -25.54 -11.89 -29.81
N GLU A 533 -26.63 -12.25 -29.16
CA GLU A 533 -28.00 -11.93 -29.60
C GLU A 533 -28.23 -10.41 -29.67
N ILE A 534 -27.82 -9.66 -28.65
CA ILE A 534 -27.94 -8.20 -28.62
C ILE A 534 -27.22 -7.53 -29.80
N ASN A 535 -26.06 -8.09 -30.21
CA ASN A 535 -25.27 -7.56 -31.33
C ASN A 535 -25.71 -8.13 -32.72
N ASN A 536 -26.80 -8.87 -32.79
CA ASN A 536 -27.27 -9.52 -34.00
C ASN A 536 -26.19 -10.40 -34.69
N VAL A 537 -25.37 -11.07 -33.88
CA VAL A 537 -24.36 -12.02 -34.33
C VAL A 537 -24.82 -13.44 -34.01
N ASN A 538 -24.46 -14.42 -34.80
CA ASN A 538 -24.77 -15.82 -34.54
C ASN A 538 -23.51 -16.52 -33.98
N LEU A 539 -23.67 -17.27 -32.89
CA LEU A 539 -22.57 -18.05 -32.28
C LEU A 539 -22.93 -19.54 -32.35
N THR A 540 -22.01 -20.33 -32.86
CA THR A 540 -22.14 -21.80 -32.90
C THR A 540 -20.97 -22.41 -32.12
N PHE A 541 -21.28 -23.45 -31.34
CA PHE A 541 -20.26 -24.31 -30.73
C PHE A 541 -20.32 -25.69 -31.35
N SER A 542 -19.15 -26.23 -31.75
CA SER A 542 -19.02 -27.60 -32.22
C SER A 542 -17.75 -28.25 -31.65
N SER A 543 -17.82 -29.56 -31.48
CA SER A 543 -16.66 -30.35 -31.05
C SER A 543 -16.62 -31.68 -31.84
N SER A 544 -15.43 -32.07 -32.24
CA SER A 544 -15.19 -33.38 -32.87
C SER A 544 -15.03 -34.52 -31.84
N ILE A 545 -15.04 -34.19 -30.54
CA ILE A 545 -14.87 -35.08 -29.38
C ILE A 545 -15.91 -34.75 -28.31
N GLU A 546 -16.46 -35.76 -27.65
CA GLU A 546 -17.50 -35.54 -26.65
C GLU A 546 -16.93 -35.00 -25.32
N GLU A 547 -15.80 -35.57 -24.88
CA GLU A 547 -15.09 -35.19 -23.63
C GLU A 547 -13.59 -35.34 -23.85
N PHE A 548 -12.81 -34.40 -23.33
CA PHE A 548 -11.34 -34.49 -23.37
C PHE A 548 -10.69 -33.83 -22.18
N ILE A 549 -10.05 -34.64 -21.32
CA ILE A 549 -9.41 -34.15 -20.07
C ILE A 549 -7.97 -33.78 -20.38
N ILE A 550 -7.60 -32.53 -20.05
CA ILE A 550 -6.23 -32.02 -20.10
C ILE A 550 -5.83 -31.44 -18.75
N ILE A 551 -4.52 -31.29 -18.54
CA ILE A 551 -3.98 -30.55 -17.39
C ILE A 551 -3.98 -29.06 -17.75
N CYS A 552 -4.88 -28.29 -17.15
CA CYS A 552 -4.99 -26.85 -17.40
C CYS A 552 -5.40 -26.09 -16.13
N ASP A 553 -5.23 -24.78 -16.18
CA ASP A 553 -5.88 -23.87 -15.23
C ASP A 553 -7.19 -23.37 -15.84
N PRO A 554 -8.37 -23.82 -15.33
CA PRO A 554 -9.67 -23.45 -15.91
C PRO A 554 -9.90 -21.94 -15.94
N THR A 555 -9.33 -21.20 -14.98
CA THR A 555 -9.43 -19.74 -14.91
C THR A 555 -8.69 -19.06 -16.04
N PHE A 556 -7.53 -19.60 -16.41
CA PHE A 556 -6.74 -19.07 -17.53
C PHE A 556 -7.35 -19.43 -18.89
N ILE A 557 -7.90 -20.64 -19.01
CA ILE A 557 -8.65 -21.05 -20.21
C ILE A 557 -9.89 -20.17 -20.39
N GLU A 558 -10.64 -19.91 -19.32
CA GLU A 558 -11.78 -18.98 -19.37
C GLU A 558 -11.35 -17.61 -19.93
N ARG A 559 -10.25 -17.05 -19.45
CA ARG A 559 -9.73 -15.76 -19.91
C ARG A 559 -9.28 -15.78 -21.37
N ILE A 560 -8.62 -16.85 -21.80
CA ILE A 560 -8.22 -17.03 -23.21
C ILE A 560 -9.47 -17.00 -24.09
N VAL A 561 -10.45 -17.84 -23.81
CA VAL A 561 -11.64 -17.99 -24.65
C VAL A 561 -12.49 -16.70 -24.62
N LEU A 562 -12.72 -16.09 -23.45
CA LEU A 562 -13.47 -14.84 -23.34
C LEU A 562 -12.81 -13.68 -24.09
N ASN A 563 -11.48 -13.55 -24.06
CA ASN A 563 -10.79 -12.52 -24.84
C ASN A 563 -10.92 -12.72 -26.33
N LEU A 564 -10.84 -13.97 -26.82
CA LEU A 564 -11.03 -14.27 -28.23
C LEU A 564 -12.47 -14.03 -28.67
N LEU A 565 -13.46 -14.46 -27.86
CA LEU A 565 -14.88 -14.21 -28.11
C LEU A 565 -15.24 -12.73 -28.07
N SER A 566 -14.72 -11.99 -27.09
CA SER A 566 -14.89 -10.54 -26.99
C SER A 566 -14.41 -9.83 -28.27
N ASN A 567 -13.23 -10.21 -28.77
CA ASN A 567 -12.71 -9.68 -30.05
C ASN A 567 -13.58 -10.08 -31.25
N ALA A 568 -13.99 -11.34 -31.32
CA ALA A 568 -14.84 -11.84 -32.40
C ALA A 568 -16.18 -11.09 -32.46
N ILE A 569 -16.86 -10.90 -31.33
CA ILE A 569 -18.13 -10.13 -31.23
C ILE A 569 -17.88 -8.68 -31.61
N LYS A 570 -16.85 -8.07 -31.03
CA LYS A 570 -16.51 -6.67 -31.24
C LYS A 570 -16.25 -6.30 -32.68
N PHE A 571 -15.56 -7.16 -33.41
CA PHE A 571 -15.13 -6.91 -34.80
C PHE A 571 -16.01 -7.62 -35.85
N SER A 572 -17.08 -8.30 -35.43
CA SER A 572 -18.07 -8.88 -36.33
C SER A 572 -18.78 -7.84 -37.18
N LYS A 573 -19.25 -8.25 -38.37
CA LYS A 573 -20.20 -7.52 -39.20
C LYS A 573 -21.63 -7.66 -38.65
N GLU A 574 -22.53 -6.79 -39.10
CA GLU A 574 -23.97 -7.02 -38.85
C GLU A 574 -24.38 -8.37 -39.39
N LYS A 575 -25.13 -9.15 -38.58
CA LYS A 575 -25.49 -10.55 -38.86
C LYS A 575 -24.28 -11.45 -39.10
N GLY A 576 -23.16 -11.19 -38.42
CA GLY A 576 -21.96 -11.98 -38.47
C GLY A 576 -22.13 -13.37 -37.84
N ASN A 577 -21.20 -14.27 -38.13
CA ASN A 577 -21.14 -15.60 -37.55
C ASN A 577 -19.83 -15.79 -36.82
N ILE A 578 -19.90 -16.40 -35.65
CA ILE A 578 -18.76 -16.81 -34.84
C ILE A 578 -18.89 -18.32 -34.60
N ASP A 579 -17.86 -19.08 -35.01
CA ASP A 579 -17.79 -20.51 -34.79
C ASP A 579 -16.71 -20.81 -33.75
N VAL A 580 -17.06 -21.53 -32.68
CA VAL A 580 -16.14 -22.03 -31.68
C VAL A 580 -16.01 -23.53 -31.85
N ASN A 581 -14.81 -24.00 -32.14
CA ASN A 581 -14.57 -25.40 -32.44
C ASN A 581 -13.52 -25.99 -31.47
N VAL A 582 -13.73 -27.22 -31.01
CA VAL A 582 -12.76 -27.99 -30.23
C VAL A 582 -12.47 -29.31 -30.98
N TYR A 583 -11.19 -29.56 -31.27
CA TYR A 583 -10.79 -30.76 -31.97
C TYR A 583 -9.35 -31.18 -31.63
N LEU A 584 -9.02 -32.44 -31.95
CA LEU A 584 -7.66 -32.96 -31.79
C LEU A 584 -6.87 -32.78 -33.10
N LYS A 585 -5.63 -32.34 -32.94
CA LYS A 585 -4.65 -32.27 -34.04
C LYS A 585 -3.29 -32.68 -33.52
N ASP A 586 -2.78 -33.80 -34.03
CA ASP A 586 -1.51 -34.41 -33.58
C ASP A 586 -1.48 -34.58 -32.03
N LYS A 587 -0.53 -33.97 -31.38
CA LYS A 587 -0.38 -33.99 -29.91
C LYS A 587 -1.03 -32.81 -29.18
N TYR A 588 -1.94 -32.10 -29.83
CA TYR A 588 -2.60 -30.94 -29.28
C TYR A 588 -4.12 -31.07 -29.30
N VAL A 589 -4.76 -30.52 -28.27
CA VAL A 589 -6.16 -30.08 -28.35
C VAL A 589 -6.16 -28.65 -28.87
N VAL A 590 -6.98 -28.40 -29.88
CA VAL A 590 -7.11 -27.10 -30.54
C VAL A 590 -8.43 -26.46 -30.15
N LEU A 591 -8.35 -25.25 -29.55
CA LEU A 591 -9.48 -24.36 -29.38
C LEU A 591 -9.46 -23.35 -30.52
N GLU A 592 -10.44 -23.37 -31.38
CA GLU A 592 -10.55 -22.48 -32.52
C GLU A 592 -11.71 -21.54 -32.37
N VAL A 593 -11.45 -20.23 -32.53
CA VAL A 593 -12.47 -19.18 -32.61
C VAL A 593 -12.35 -18.52 -33.96
N LYS A 594 -13.41 -18.66 -34.78
CA LYS A 594 -13.48 -18.14 -36.13
C LYS A 594 -14.59 -17.10 -36.23
N ASP A 595 -14.30 -15.96 -36.82
CA ASP A 595 -15.24 -14.89 -37.12
C ASP A 595 -15.24 -14.55 -38.64
N ASN A 596 -16.33 -13.99 -39.11
CA ASN A 596 -16.45 -13.45 -40.47
C ASN A 596 -16.43 -11.90 -40.47
N GLY A 597 -15.73 -11.29 -39.52
CA GLY A 597 -15.64 -9.87 -39.30
C GLY A 597 -14.79 -9.10 -40.32
N ILE A 598 -14.19 -8.00 -39.83
CA ILE A 598 -13.38 -7.10 -40.69
C ILE A 598 -12.03 -7.69 -41.09
N GLY A 599 -11.55 -8.73 -40.39
CA GLY A 599 -10.22 -9.32 -40.61
C GLY A 599 -9.07 -8.40 -40.18
N ILE A 600 -7.84 -8.90 -40.36
CA ILE A 600 -6.62 -8.25 -39.89
C ILE A 600 -5.64 -8.11 -41.06
N PRO A 601 -5.16 -6.87 -41.36
CA PRO A 601 -4.16 -6.64 -42.39
C PRO A 601 -2.87 -7.43 -42.15
N ILE A 602 -2.24 -7.95 -43.20
CA ILE A 602 -1.05 -8.81 -43.08
C ILE A 602 0.11 -8.14 -42.34
N THR A 603 0.24 -6.80 -42.45
CA THR A 603 1.27 -6.00 -41.79
C THR A 603 1.11 -5.93 -40.28
N MET A 604 -0.09 -6.24 -39.76
CA MET A 604 -0.44 -6.18 -38.36
C MET A 604 -0.52 -7.56 -37.71
N GLN A 605 -0.65 -8.65 -38.46
CA GLN A 605 -0.88 -10.01 -37.94
C GLN A 605 0.19 -10.49 -36.96
N GLN A 606 1.44 -10.12 -37.15
CA GLN A 606 2.52 -10.41 -36.17
C GLN A 606 2.49 -9.48 -34.98
N LYS A 607 2.08 -8.23 -35.19
CA LYS A 607 2.13 -7.17 -34.16
C LYS A 607 0.97 -7.18 -33.21
N ILE A 608 -0.19 -7.75 -33.55
CA ILE A 608 -1.38 -7.73 -32.68
C ILE A 608 -1.21 -8.51 -31.37
N PHE A 609 -0.19 -9.37 -31.28
CA PHE A 609 0.20 -10.06 -30.05
C PHE A 609 1.21 -9.28 -29.20
N GLU A 610 1.74 -8.15 -29.72
CA GLU A 610 2.52 -7.21 -28.94
C GLU A 610 1.59 -6.38 -28.06
N ARG A 611 2.10 -5.91 -26.93
CA ARG A 611 1.31 -5.14 -25.96
C ARG A 611 0.93 -3.79 -26.57
N PHE A 612 -0.32 -3.38 -26.39
CA PHE A 612 -0.85 -2.06 -26.80
C PHE A 612 -0.92 -1.78 -28.30
N VAL A 613 -0.75 -2.79 -29.11
CA VAL A 613 -0.94 -2.66 -30.55
C VAL A 613 -2.44 -2.68 -30.85
N GLN A 614 -2.90 -1.65 -31.55
CA GLN A 614 -4.27 -1.50 -32.03
C GLN A 614 -4.25 -1.26 -33.54
N LEU A 615 -5.29 -1.71 -34.24
CA LEU A 615 -5.52 -1.34 -35.62
C LEU A 615 -5.84 0.16 -35.71
N ASP A 616 -5.31 0.85 -36.75
CA ASP A 616 -5.41 2.30 -36.89
C ASP A 616 -6.82 2.86 -36.65
N LYS A 617 -6.92 3.94 -35.89
CA LYS A 617 -8.16 4.63 -35.49
C LYS A 617 -9.01 5.15 -36.66
N SER A 618 -8.48 5.19 -37.87
CA SER A 618 -9.19 5.67 -39.04
C SER A 618 -10.26 4.72 -39.60
N LEU A 619 -10.14 3.42 -39.31
CA LEU A 619 -11.04 2.37 -39.81
C LEU A 619 -12.16 1.98 -38.86
N SER A 620 -12.08 2.39 -37.58
CA SER A 620 -13.10 2.03 -36.59
C SER A 620 -13.31 3.12 -35.53
N ARG A 621 -13.90 4.24 -35.92
CA ARG A 621 -14.23 5.36 -34.98
C ARG A 621 -15.14 4.98 -33.78
N LYS A 622 -15.64 3.73 -33.71
CA LYS A 622 -16.62 3.30 -32.68
C LYS A 622 -16.15 2.15 -31.78
N LYS A 623 -14.95 1.56 -31.98
CA LYS A 623 -14.59 0.30 -31.29
C LYS A 623 -13.19 0.40 -30.66
N GLU A 624 -13.07 1.13 -29.54
CA GLU A 624 -11.85 1.26 -28.75
C GLU A 624 -11.53 -0.03 -27.97
N GLY A 625 -10.25 -0.37 -27.80
CA GLY A 625 -9.77 -1.47 -26.97
C GLY A 625 -8.39 -1.16 -26.39
N SER A 626 -8.00 -1.82 -25.30
CA SER A 626 -6.72 -1.55 -24.62
C SER A 626 -5.47 -2.08 -25.34
N GLY A 627 -5.62 -2.93 -26.36
CA GLY A 627 -4.49 -3.61 -27.00
C GLY A 627 -3.73 -4.62 -26.10
N ILE A 628 -4.31 -4.99 -24.95
CA ILE A 628 -3.71 -5.89 -23.96
C ILE A 628 -4.22 -7.33 -24.13
N GLY A 629 -5.46 -7.51 -24.57
CA GLY A 629 -6.14 -8.81 -24.53
C GLY A 629 -5.40 -9.93 -25.27
N LEU A 630 -4.96 -9.70 -26.51
CA LEU A 630 -4.26 -10.72 -27.30
C LEU A 630 -2.85 -11.03 -26.80
N SER A 631 -2.14 -10.05 -26.26
CA SER A 631 -0.84 -10.29 -25.62
C SER A 631 -0.98 -11.13 -24.35
N LEU A 632 -2.04 -10.91 -23.58
CA LEU A 632 -2.38 -11.73 -22.42
C LEU A 632 -2.75 -13.15 -22.82
N VAL A 633 -3.58 -13.32 -23.86
CA VAL A 633 -3.91 -14.65 -24.43
C VAL A 633 -2.64 -15.41 -24.78
N LYS A 634 -1.73 -14.80 -25.53
CA LYS A 634 -0.46 -15.44 -25.91
C LYS A 634 0.33 -15.93 -24.69
N MET A 635 0.50 -15.09 -23.67
CA MET A 635 1.23 -15.45 -22.46
C MET A 635 0.54 -16.56 -21.65
N LEU A 636 -0.79 -16.52 -21.51
CA LEU A 636 -1.53 -17.57 -20.81
C LEU A 636 -1.45 -18.92 -21.55
N VAL A 637 -1.42 -18.90 -22.87
CA VAL A 637 -1.21 -20.10 -23.70
C VAL A 637 0.22 -20.64 -23.52
N GLU A 638 1.22 -19.76 -23.50
CA GLU A 638 2.63 -20.13 -23.26
C GLU A 638 2.84 -20.76 -21.87
N ILE A 639 2.12 -20.31 -20.83
CA ILE A 639 2.12 -20.94 -19.48
C ILE A 639 1.63 -22.39 -19.53
N HIS A 640 0.69 -22.71 -20.44
CA HIS A 640 0.22 -24.06 -20.67
C HIS A 640 1.13 -24.88 -21.60
N ASN A 641 2.35 -24.39 -21.91
CA ASN A 641 3.26 -24.96 -22.90
C ASN A 641 2.62 -25.12 -24.30
N GLY A 642 1.64 -24.26 -24.58
CA GLY A 642 0.93 -24.19 -25.84
C GLY A 642 1.45 -23.08 -26.75
N TYR A 643 0.78 -22.91 -27.90
CA TYR A 643 1.00 -21.80 -28.82
C TYR A 643 -0.29 -21.37 -29.49
N ILE A 644 -0.32 -20.15 -30.06
CA ILE A 644 -1.47 -19.60 -30.77
C ILE A 644 -1.10 -19.29 -32.22
N GLU A 645 -2.01 -19.63 -33.14
CA GLU A 645 -1.92 -19.29 -34.56
C GLU A 645 -3.06 -18.36 -34.98
N LEU A 646 -2.77 -17.50 -35.93
CA LEU A 646 -3.74 -16.62 -36.59
C LEU A 646 -3.76 -16.85 -38.09
N GLU A 647 -4.94 -17.02 -38.62
CA GLU A 647 -5.22 -16.98 -40.05
C GLU A 647 -6.28 -15.89 -40.28
N SER A 648 -5.94 -14.84 -41.04
CA SER A 648 -6.86 -13.73 -41.26
C SER A 648 -6.61 -13.06 -42.60
N LYS A 649 -7.70 -12.57 -43.20
CA LYS A 649 -7.66 -11.75 -44.39
C LYS A 649 -8.58 -10.57 -44.22
N GLU A 650 -8.08 -9.37 -44.52
CA GLU A 650 -8.86 -8.15 -44.45
C GLU A 650 -10.17 -8.28 -45.26
N GLY A 651 -11.29 -7.94 -44.63
CA GLY A 651 -12.64 -8.07 -45.16
C GLY A 651 -13.29 -9.46 -45.00
N ASN A 652 -12.55 -10.52 -44.67
CA ASN A 652 -13.03 -11.92 -44.66
C ASN A 652 -13.06 -12.56 -43.24
N GLY A 653 -12.71 -11.81 -42.20
CA GLY A 653 -12.68 -12.30 -40.82
C GLY A 653 -11.34 -12.89 -40.39
N SER A 654 -11.33 -13.52 -39.22
CA SER A 654 -10.15 -14.09 -38.59
C SER A 654 -10.42 -15.47 -37.99
N ILE A 655 -9.39 -16.30 -37.90
CA ILE A 655 -9.40 -17.60 -37.23
C ILE A 655 -8.23 -17.61 -36.25
N PHE A 656 -8.53 -17.67 -34.97
CA PHE A 656 -7.55 -17.85 -33.91
C PHE A 656 -7.57 -19.32 -33.47
N ARG A 657 -6.41 -19.98 -33.46
CA ARG A 657 -6.24 -21.36 -33.01
C ARG A 657 -5.28 -21.42 -31.82
N VAL A 658 -5.76 -21.87 -30.70
CA VAL A 658 -4.97 -22.11 -29.49
C VAL A 658 -4.67 -23.60 -29.41
N TYR A 659 -3.39 -23.95 -29.41
CA TYR A 659 -2.90 -25.32 -29.33
C TYR A 659 -2.43 -25.58 -27.88
N LEU A 660 -3.09 -26.50 -27.18
CA LEU A 660 -2.75 -26.93 -25.83
C LEU A 660 -2.22 -28.38 -25.88
N PRO A 661 -1.10 -28.68 -25.18
CA PRO A 661 -0.56 -30.06 -25.17
C PRO A 661 -1.57 -31.06 -24.65
N ASN A 662 -1.62 -32.21 -25.30
CA ASN A 662 -2.49 -33.30 -24.91
C ASN A 662 -1.76 -34.37 -24.06
N GLU A 663 -0.54 -34.10 -23.61
CA GLU A 663 0.27 -35.04 -22.82
C GLU A 663 -0.30 -35.20 -21.41
N ASN A 664 -1.00 -36.34 -21.19
CA ASN A 664 -1.25 -36.91 -19.90
C ASN A 664 0.02 -37.66 -19.43
N ASP A 665 1.07 -36.92 -19.05
CA ASP A 665 2.26 -37.56 -18.47
C ASP A 665 1.95 -38.02 -17.05
N ASN A 666 1.54 -39.29 -16.94
CA ASN A 666 1.09 -39.98 -15.73
C ASN A 666 2.17 -40.12 -14.64
N SER A 667 3.38 -39.51 -14.80
CA SER A 667 4.53 -39.94 -13.99
C SER A 667 4.95 -38.99 -12.87
N MET A 668 4.47 -37.74 -12.73
CA MET A 668 5.05 -36.86 -11.69
C MET A 668 4.15 -35.90 -10.91
N ILE A 669 2.89 -35.66 -11.26
CA ILE A 669 2.06 -34.74 -10.47
C ILE A 669 0.72 -35.43 -10.16
N LYS A 670 0.45 -35.69 -8.87
CA LYS A 670 -0.92 -35.99 -8.40
C LYS A 670 -1.75 -34.70 -8.51
N VAL A 671 -2.22 -34.40 -9.72
CA VAL A 671 -3.10 -33.28 -9.99
C VAL A 671 -4.49 -33.63 -9.45
N LYS A 672 -5.05 -32.81 -8.58
CA LYS A 672 -6.42 -32.96 -8.08
C LYS A 672 -7.39 -32.89 -9.22
N SER A 673 -8.35 -33.84 -9.31
CA SER A 673 -9.52 -33.68 -10.17
C SER A 673 -10.40 -32.56 -9.61
N CYS A 674 -10.74 -31.58 -10.44
CA CYS A 674 -11.70 -30.54 -10.08
C CYS A 674 -13.09 -31.02 -10.60
N ASN A 675 -14.03 -31.26 -9.70
CA ASN A 675 -15.33 -31.80 -10.08
C ASN A 675 -16.30 -30.74 -10.64
N GLU A 676 -16.13 -29.45 -10.33
CA GLU A 676 -16.98 -28.38 -10.86
C GLU A 676 -16.20 -27.04 -10.93
N TYR A 677 -16.13 -26.47 -12.11
CA TYR A 677 -15.74 -25.09 -12.34
C TYR A 677 -16.96 -24.35 -12.89
N ASN A 678 -17.34 -23.26 -12.25
CA ASN A 678 -18.41 -22.39 -12.72
C ASN A 678 -17.80 -21.16 -13.37
N VAL A 679 -18.24 -20.85 -14.60
CA VAL A 679 -17.83 -19.64 -15.31
C VAL A 679 -18.13 -18.40 -14.45
N ASN A 680 -17.15 -17.53 -14.29
CA ASN A 680 -17.31 -16.34 -13.47
C ASN A 680 -18.09 -15.25 -14.22
N ILE A 681 -19.37 -15.10 -13.89
CA ILE A 681 -20.28 -14.15 -14.53
C ILE A 681 -19.76 -12.69 -14.44
N GLU A 682 -19.14 -12.30 -13.33
CA GLU A 682 -18.57 -10.94 -13.20
C GLU A 682 -17.40 -10.73 -14.17
N ARG A 683 -16.61 -11.77 -14.43
CA ARG A 683 -15.54 -11.73 -15.43
C ARG A 683 -16.11 -11.65 -16.85
N VAL A 684 -17.16 -12.39 -17.16
CA VAL A 684 -17.87 -12.27 -18.44
C VAL A 684 -18.34 -10.84 -18.65
N TYR A 685 -18.98 -10.22 -17.65
CA TYR A 685 -19.39 -8.82 -17.71
C TYR A 685 -18.21 -7.85 -17.91
N ALA A 686 -17.10 -8.08 -17.24
CA ALA A 686 -15.92 -7.25 -17.36
C ALA A 686 -15.27 -7.38 -18.76
N GLU A 687 -15.07 -8.61 -19.26
CA GLU A 687 -14.44 -8.86 -20.57
C GLU A 687 -15.29 -8.38 -21.76
N LEU A 688 -16.61 -8.38 -21.60
CA LEU A 688 -17.56 -7.92 -22.63
C LEU A 688 -17.97 -6.45 -22.45
N SER A 689 -17.42 -5.74 -21.45
CA SER A 689 -17.77 -4.35 -21.15
C SER A 689 -17.53 -3.34 -22.29
N ASP A 690 -16.64 -3.69 -23.26
CA ASP A 690 -16.36 -2.87 -24.44
C ASP A 690 -17.39 -3.05 -25.58
N ILE A 691 -18.28 -4.05 -25.48
CA ILE A 691 -19.19 -4.45 -26.57
C ILE A 691 -20.55 -3.77 -26.48
N TYR A 692 -20.92 -3.28 -25.28
CA TYR A 692 -22.20 -2.61 -25.07
C TYR A 692 -22.19 -1.19 -25.66
N GLU A 693 -22.87 -0.96 -26.79
CA GLU A 693 -23.53 0.31 -27.05
C GLU A 693 -24.90 0.27 -26.33
N LEU A 694 -25.05 1.10 -25.33
CA LEU A 694 -26.29 1.23 -24.57
C LEU A 694 -27.40 1.79 -25.48
N ILE A 695 -28.47 1.01 -25.67
CA ILE A 695 -29.77 1.54 -26.04
C ILE A 695 -30.40 2.16 -24.81
#